data_eabb94af6c8c4ede22654ebaf65b4df3
#
_entry.id   eabb94af6c8c4ede22654ebaf65b4df3
#
_cell.length_a   1.000
_cell.length_b   1.000
_cell.length_c   1.000
_cell.angle_alpha   90.00
_cell.angle_beta   90.00
_cell.angle_gamma   90.00
#
_symmetry.space_group_name_H-M   'P 1'
#
loop_
_entity.id
_entity.type
_entity.pdbx_description
1 polymer ?
#
loop_
_entity_poly.entity_id
_entity_poly.type
_entity_poly.pdbx_seq_one_letter_code
_entity_poly.pdbx_strand_id
1 'polypeptide(L)'
;MNKQFFWFILLFVPFFSMGQSRSELIQQRIEFISEQLESEEIDLTNVIEQLNYYFDRPLNLNNATAEELKSLELLTDIQINDLLLHIKQTGKLISIYELQSLKYWDLQTIQLVRPFVQVDDKLDQLHVSLKEALKFGKFEVFLRYQTVPEPKSGYDKVPDSVKLLSNKYYYGNADRYYTRLRYSYRTNLSVGITAEKDPGEEFFRGTQKNGFDFYSAHAYYKGGKYLKGIALGDYQIQIGQGLNFWSGYAFGKTADVTNIKKNAQALKPYTSVDENRFMRGAAVDLGYKNFALTLFGSYKAVDASVTADSLYDDLEFVSSINVSGFHRTTTEIAKKNNLIETIGGGNLRYAKRNLTLGLAGVYQGYNKDYTKDLQLYNQFDFRGNANTSISADYSYVWRNVNLFGEASGSGYSGQTALLQGLIFALDSKASLSVLYRNYARGYQTFYNTGFSEGSNTQNESGLYVGMKVRMNSAWTINTYLDFFQQPWLKYQVDAPSSGHEFLFQPTYKPNKQMEVYGRYRQQLRQKNSRDSDGTVTEIEDVYQRNYRLNFSYQVTEGIQLKSRIEYVTINRKSNTPETGMMISQDILIKPKSMPFDIALRYAFFDTDSYDTRLYTFETNALYVFSVPAYYYQGSRAYVMVRYSFLRKFDLWVRYGSFIYSNRNSLSSGSEEISGNRKQDITVQLRMSF
;
A
#
# COMPACT_ATOMS: atom_id res chain seq x y z
N MET A 1 -8.53 -29.56 -46.81
CA MET A 1 -9.08 -30.49 -45.82
C MET A 1 -7.94 -31.34 -45.26
N ASN A 2 -7.41 -31.02 -44.11
CA ASN A 2 -6.63 -31.95 -43.29
C ASN A 2 -6.78 -31.53 -41.85
N LYS A 3 -7.49 -32.30 -41.08
CA LYS A 3 -7.70 -32.21 -39.63
C LYS A 3 -6.47 -32.80 -38.94
N GLN A 4 -5.73 -31.98 -38.17
CA GLN A 4 -4.78 -32.50 -37.20
C GLN A 4 -5.35 -32.29 -35.80
N PHE A 5 -5.67 -33.38 -35.14
CA PHE A 5 -6.07 -33.52 -33.76
C PHE A 5 -4.85 -33.27 -32.84
N PHE A 6 -4.91 -32.28 -31.96
CA PHE A 6 -3.99 -32.15 -30.84
C PHE A 6 -4.42 -33.09 -29.71
N TRP A 7 -3.63 -34.10 -29.44
CA TRP A 7 -3.75 -34.96 -28.26
C TRP A 7 -3.14 -34.26 -27.05
N PHE A 8 -3.95 -33.91 -26.06
CA PHE A 8 -3.51 -33.56 -24.73
C PHE A 8 -3.11 -34.80 -23.95
N ILE A 9 -1.83 -35.02 -23.73
CA ILE A 9 -1.31 -36.06 -22.84
C ILE A 9 -1.44 -35.57 -21.41
N LEU A 10 -2.43 -36.09 -20.69
CA LEU A 10 -2.56 -35.96 -19.23
C LEU A 10 -1.55 -36.94 -18.59
N LEU A 11 -0.40 -36.48 -18.20
CA LEU A 11 0.53 -37.19 -17.36
C LEU A 11 0.08 -37.12 -15.90
N PHE A 12 -0.36 -38.25 -15.38
CA PHE A 12 -0.54 -38.45 -13.93
C PHE A 12 0.84 -38.45 -13.24
N VAL A 13 1.11 -37.50 -12.41
CA VAL A 13 2.31 -37.44 -11.54
C VAL A 13 1.86 -37.71 -10.10
N PRO A 14 2.54 -38.59 -9.36
CA PRO A 14 2.13 -38.99 -8.01
C PRO A 14 2.28 -37.80 -7.00
N PHE A 15 1.31 -37.73 -6.09
CA PHE A 15 1.20 -36.75 -5.03
C PHE A 15 2.35 -36.88 -4.02
N PHE A 16 3.28 -35.93 -4.01
CA PHE A 16 4.11 -35.64 -2.84
C PHE A 16 3.66 -34.33 -2.21
N SER A 17 3.29 -34.40 -0.94
CA SER A 17 2.89 -33.22 -0.13
C SER A 17 4.12 -32.37 0.18
N MET A 18 4.21 -31.18 -0.41
CA MET A 18 5.36 -30.29 -0.26
C MET A 18 5.00 -28.87 0.19
N GLY A 19 5.84 -28.29 1.04
CA GLY A 19 5.65 -26.95 1.57
C GLY A 19 6.04 -25.86 0.55
N GLN A 20 5.25 -24.78 0.48
CA GLN A 20 5.53 -23.61 -0.34
C GLN A 20 6.84 -22.93 0.05
N SER A 21 7.57 -22.35 -0.91
CA SER A 21 8.83 -21.64 -0.62
C SER A 21 8.55 -20.27 0.05
N ARG A 22 9.51 -19.79 0.87
CA ARG A 22 9.48 -18.50 1.56
C ARG A 22 9.06 -17.34 0.66
N SER A 23 9.76 -17.21 -0.46
CA SER A 23 9.59 -16.08 -1.38
C SER A 23 8.21 -16.11 -2.06
N GLU A 24 7.64 -17.28 -2.22
CA GLU A 24 6.33 -17.46 -2.83
C GLU A 24 5.18 -16.96 -1.96
N LEU A 25 5.19 -17.29 -0.67
CA LEU A 25 4.14 -16.85 0.28
C LEU A 25 4.12 -15.35 0.45
N ILE A 26 5.30 -14.73 0.62
CA ILE A 26 5.42 -13.28 0.74
C ILE A 26 5.01 -12.62 -0.57
N GLN A 27 5.45 -13.15 -1.71
CA GLN A 27 5.08 -12.64 -3.02
C GLN A 27 3.58 -12.75 -3.31
N GLN A 28 2.94 -13.87 -2.97
CA GLN A 28 1.49 -14.03 -3.09
C GLN A 28 0.74 -12.98 -2.24
N ARG A 29 1.24 -12.68 -1.03
CA ARG A 29 0.62 -11.65 -0.18
C ARG A 29 0.81 -10.26 -0.76
N ILE A 30 1.99 -9.94 -1.26
CA ILE A 30 2.28 -8.67 -1.93
C ILE A 30 1.40 -8.51 -3.18
N GLU A 31 1.32 -9.53 -4.02
CA GLU A 31 0.47 -9.56 -5.20
C GLU A 31 -1.00 -9.33 -4.83
N PHE A 32 -1.51 -10.06 -3.82
CA PHE A 32 -2.86 -9.88 -3.31
C PHE A 32 -3.13 -8.45 -2.85
N ILE A 33 -2.21 -7.83 -2.12
CA ILE A 33 -2.32 -6.45 -1.66
C ILE A 33 -2.22 -5.48 -2.84
N SER A 34 -1.23 -5.65 -3.72
CA SER A 34 -0.96 -4.75 -4.85
C SER A 34 -2.09 -4.74 -5.88
N GLU A 35 -2.73 -5.89 -6.12
CA GLU A 35 -3.88 -5.99 -7.03
C GLU A 35 -5.14 -5.25 -6.56
N GLN A 36 -5.16 -4.84 -5.30
CA GLN A 36 -6.26 -4.07 -4.73
C GLN A 36 -6.10 -2.56 -4.95
N LEU A 37 -4.90 -2.11 -5.27
CA LEU A 37 -4.54 -0.70 -5.13
C LEU A 37 -4.54 0.08 -6.45
N GLU A 38 -4.80 -0.53 -7.60
CA GLU A 38 -4.94 0.11 -8.94
C GLU A 38 -4.08 1.40 -9.12
N SER A 39 -2.85 1.39 -8.58
CA SER A 39 -1.91 2.51 -8.58
C SER A 39 -0.50 2.03 -8.90
N GLU A 40 0.24 2.81 -9.66
CA GLU A 40 1.63 2.50 -10.03
C GLU A 40 2.61 2.77 -8.87
N GLU A 41 2.26 3.67 -7.96
CA GLU A 41 3.13 4.15 -6.87
C GLU A 41 2.65 3.66 -5.50
N ILE A 42 3.02 2.42 -5.16
CA ILE A 42 2.67 1.83 -3.87
C ILE A 42 3.94 1.41 -3.15
N ASP A 43 4.10 1.84 -1.91
CA ASP A 43 5.18 1.37 -1.06
C ASP A 43 4.69 0.42 0.04
N LEU A 44 4.94 -0.86 -0.15
CA LEU A 44 4.65 -1.93 0.81
C LEU A 44 5.91 -2.38 1.60
N THR A 45 6.98 -1.60 1.58
CA THR A 45 8.27 -1.96 2.21
C THR A 45 8.10 -2.41 3.65
N ASN A 46 7.35 -1.66 4.46
CA ASN A 46 7.12 -1.99 5.86
C ASN A 46 6.38 -3.32 6.07
N VAL A 47 5.36 -3.61 5.25
CA VAL A 47 4.59 -4.86 5.32
C VAL A 47 5.48 -6.05 4.98
N ILE A 48 6.30 -5.92 3.92
CA ILE A 48 7.23 -6.97 3.51
C ILE A 48 8.31 -7.21 4.56
N GLU A 49 8.87 -6.15 5.13
CA GLU A 49 9.85 -6.26 6.19
C GLU A 49 9.32 -7.06 7.38
N GLN A 50 8.11 -6.77 7.77
CA GLN A 50 7.45 -7.44 8.89
C GLN A 50 7.16 -8.92 8.58
N LEU A 51 6.64 -9.23 7.41
CA LEU A 51 6.42 -10.61 6.97
C LEU A 51 7.73 -11.39 6.85
N ASN A 52 8.78 -10.79 6.25
CA ASN A 52 10.11 -11.40 6.18
C ASN A 52 10.68 -11.68 7.57
N TYR A 53 10.51 -10.73 8.49
CA TYR A 53 10.99 -10.90 9.86
C TYR A 53 10.34 -12.12 10.54
N TYR A 54 8.99 -12.20 10.54
CA TYR A 54 8.26 -13.31 11.15
C TYR A 54 8.45 -14.63 10.40
N PHE A 55 8.79 -14.58 9.13
CA PHE A 55 9.19 -15.79 8.41
C PHE A 55 10.55 -16.33 8.88
N ASP A 56 11.54 -15.44 9.07
CA ASP A 56 12.87 -15.82 9.57
C ASP A 56 12.85 -16.23 11.05
N ARG A 57 11.93 -15.68 11.82
CA ARG A 57 11.78 -15.89 13.26
C ARG A 57 10.29 -15.99 13.61
N PRO A 58 9.70 -17.18 13.45
CA PRO A 58 8.28 -17.38 13.68
C PRO A 58 7.86 -16.98 15.09
N LEU A 59 6.74 -16.30 15.19
CA LEU A 59 6.16 -15.83 16.45
C LEU A 59 5.71 -17.03 17.30
N ASN A 60 6.18 -17.14 18.54
CA ASN A 60 5.74 -18.19 19.43
C ASN A 60 4.34 -17.88 19.98
N LEU A 61 3.35 -18.67 19.56
CA LEU A 61 1.94 -18.46 19.90
C LEU A 61 1.68 -18.54 21.41
N ASN A 62 2.47 -19.32 22.15
CA ASN A 62 2.30 -19.46 23.62
C ASN A 62 2.67 -18.19 24.40
N ASN A 63 3.46 -17.30 23.80
CA ASN A 63 3.95 -16.07 24.44
C ASN A 63 3.54 -14.80 23.68
N ALA A 64 2.88 -14.96 22.54
CA ALA A 64 2.51 -13.85 21.67
C ALA A 64 1.48 -12.93 22.32
N THR A 65 1.72 -11.65 22.27
CA THR A 65 0.75 -10.63 22.65
C THR A 65 -0.28 -10.39 21.56
N ALA A 66 -1.41 -9.79 21.91
CA ALA A 66 -2.42 -9.42 20.92
C ALA A 66 -1.86 -8.43 19.87
N GLU A 67 -0.98 -7.51 20.29
CA GLU A 67 -0.32 -6.56 19.40
C GLU A 67 0.62 -7.25 18.39
N GLU A 68 1.38 -8.24 18.84
CA GLU A 68 2.27 -9.01 17.95
C GLU A 68 1.46 -9.85 16.95
N LEU A 69 0.37 -10.46 17.37
CA LEU A 69 -0.53 -11.20 16.48
C LEU A 69 -1.23 -10.28 15.47
N LYS A 70 -1.66 -9.08 15.89
CA LYS A 70 -2.20 -8.04 14.99
C LYS A 70 -1.18 -7.57 13.97
N SER A 71 0.07 -7.50 14.36
CA SER A 71 1.14 -7.04 13.50
C SER A 71 1.42 -7.98 12.32
N LEU A 72 1.00 -9.25 12.37
CA LEU A 72 1.02 -10.15 11.21
C LEU A 72 0.10 -9.68 10.07
N GLU A 73 -0.96 -8.92 10.37
CA GLU A 73 -2.00 -8.48 9.42
C GLU A 73 -2.68 -9.66 8.68
N LEU A 74 -2.67 -10.84 9.28
CA LEU A 74 -3.21 -12.09 8.73
C LEU A 74 -4.41 -12.62 9.51
N LEU A 75 -4.65 -12.08 10.71
CA LEU A 75 -5.66 -12.54 11.66
C LEU A 75 -6.65 -11.43 11.99
N THR A 76 -7.91 -11.78 12.10
CA THR A 76 -8.94 -10.89 12.66
C THR A 76 -8.85 -10.83 14.18
N ASP A 77 -9.34 -9.76 14.80
CA ASP A 77 -9.38 -9.65 16.28
C ASP A 77 -10.19 -10.77 16.93
N ILE A 78 -11.19 -11.31 16.25
CA ILE A 78 -11.97 -12.46 16.74
C ILE A 78 -11.09 -13.70 16.82
N GLN A 79 -10.29 -13.99 15.81
CA GLN A 79 -9.37 -15.12 15.78
C GLN A 79 -8.24 -14.97 16.82
N ILE A 80 -7.71 -13.75 16.97
CA ILE A 80 -6.70 -13.45 18.01
C ILE A 80 -7.28 -13.67 19.41
N ASN A 81 -8.48 -13.16 19.66
CA ASN A 81 -9.14 -13.32 20.94
C ASN A 81 -9.48 -14.79 21.25
N ASP A 82 -9.92 -15.56 20.24
CA ASP A 82 -10.20 -16.99 20.34
C ASP A 82 -8.94 -17.77 20.77
N LEU A 83 -7.79 -17.51 20.12
CA LEU A 83 -6.50 -18.10 20.47
C LEU A 83 -6.07 -17.76 21.92
N LEU A 84 -6.12 -16.47 22.28
CA LEU A 84 -5.71 -16.03 23.62
C LEU A 84 -6.62 -16.56 24.72
N LEU A 85 -7.92 -16.68 24.46
CA LEU A 85 -8.87 -17.30 25.40
C LEU A 85 -8.62 -18.80 25.49
N HIS A 86 -8.37 -19.49 24.41
CA HIS A 86 -8.04 -20.93 24.41
C HIS A 86 -6.80 -21.19 25.27
N ILE A 87 -5.68 -20.49 25.04
CA ILE A 87 -4.46 -20.62 25.82
C ILE A 87 -4.72 -20.34 27.32
N LYS A 88 -5.58 -19.36 27.63
CA LYS A 88 -5.92 -19.04 29.01
C LYS A 88 -6.75 -20.13 29.69
N GLN A 89 -7.60 -20.85 28.98
CA GLN A 89 -8.53 -21.86 29.51
C GLN A 89 -7.91 -23.25 29.58
N THR A 90 -7.16 -23.64 28.53
CA THR A 90 -6.60 -24.99 28.38
C THR A 90 -5.12 -25.07 28.73
N GLY A 91 -4.44 -23.93 28.88
CA GLY A 91 -3.00 -23.87 29.09
C GLY A 91 -2.26 -23.63 27.73
N LYS A 92 -0.96 -23.79 27.78
CA LYS A 92 -0.10 -23.62 26.57
C LYS A 92 -0.44 -24.65 25.49
N LEU A 93 -0.38 -24.22 24.25
CA LEU A 93 -0.46 -25.11 23.11
C LEU A 93 0.74 -26.08 23.13
N ILE A 94 0.49 -27.35 22.87
CA ILE A 94 1.50 -28.41 22.74
C ILE A 94 1.94 -28.51 21.29
N SER A 95 1.05 -28.24 20.34
CA SER A 95 1.29 -28.37 18.93
C SER A 95 0.55 -27.33 18.10
N ILE A 96 1.13 -26.95 16.96
CA ILE A 96 0.48 -26.09 15.96
C ILE A 96 -0.85 -26.69 15.43
N TYR A 97 -1.02 -28.00 15.52
CA TYR A 97 -2.24 -28.68 15.09
C TYR A 97 -3.46 -28.37 15.99
N GLU A 98 -3.24 -27.91 17.23
CA GLU A 98 -4.34 -27.51 18.13
C GLU A 98 -5.08 -26.27 17.63
N LEU A 99 -4.49 -25.48 16.73
CA LEU A 99 -5.19 -24.39 16.06
C LEU A 99 -6.46 -24.85 15.33
N GLN A 100 -6.56 -26.14 14.96
CA GLN A 100 -7.75 -26.71 14.35
C GLN A 100 -8.93 -26.88 15.33
N SER A 101 -8.68 -26.86 16.63
CA SER A 101 -9.72 -26.91 17.66
C SER A 101 -10.33 -25.54 17.96
N LEU A 102 -9.72 -24.45 17.49
CA LEU A 102 -10.20 -23.10 17.67
C LEU A 102 -11.45 -22.84 16.84
N LYS A 103 -12.49 -22.30 17.48
CA LYS A 103 -13.82 -22.18 16.89
C LYS A 103 -13.89 -21.33 15.62
N TYR A 104 -13.09 -20.24 15.57
CA TYR A 104 -13.13 -19.28 14.47
C TYR A 104 -11.91 -19.38 13.54
N TRP A 105 -11.11 -20.45 13.69
CA TRP A 105 -9.99 -20.74 12.83
C TRP A 105 -10.35 -21.82 11.82
N ASP A 106 -10.00 -21.60 10.60
CA ASP A 106 -10.16 -22.53 9.51
C ASP A 106 -8.80 -22.98 8.96
N LEU A 107 -8.83 -24.07 8.19
CA LEU A 107 -7.61 -24.67 7.64
C LEU A 107 -6.84 -23.67 6.74
N GLN A 108 -7.54 -22.81 6.01
CA GLN A 108 -6.88 -21.80 5.14
C GLN A 108 -6.18 -20.74 5.96
N THR A 109 -6.83 -20.21 7.01
CA THR A 109 -6.20 -19.28 7.97
C THR A 109 -4.98 -19.91 8.64
N ILE A 110 -5.09 -21.16 9.09
CA ILE A 110 -3.96 -21.89 9.69
C ILE A 110 -2.81 -22.03 8.70
N GLN A 111 -3.10 -22.41 7.45
CA GLN A 111 -2.09 -22.53 6.39
C GLN A 111 -1.42 -21.17 6.08
N LEU A 112 -2.19 -20.08 6.07
CA LEU A 112 -1.71 -18.74 5.82
C LEU A 112 -0.76 -18.26 6.93
N VAL A 113 -1.11 -18.52 8.18
CA VAL A 113 -0.35 -18.05 9.36
C VAL A 113 0.84 -18.94 9.70
N ARG A 114 0.73 -20.25 9.41
CA ARG A 114 1.74 -21.27 9.78
C ARG A 114 3.19 -20.92 9.46
N PRO A 115 3.53 -20.28 8.33
CA PRO A 115 4.92 -19.92 8.03
C PRO A 115 5.53 -18.87 8.96
N PHE A 116 4.68 -18.11 9.66
CA PHE A 116 5.04 -16.95 10.48
C PHE A 116 4.93 -17.22 11.98
N VAL A 117 4.46 -18.41 12.37
CA VAL A 117 4.22 -18.77 13.77
C VAL A 117 4.81 -20.12 14.13
N GLN A 118 5.09 -20.31 15.39
CA GLN A 118 5.55 -21.58 15.95
C GLN A 118 4.91 -21.83 17.33
N VAL A 119 4.97 -23.06 17.79
CA VAL A 119 4.60 -23.47 19.15
C VAL A 119 5.87 -24.03 19.80
N ASP A 120 6.36 -23.37 20.83
CA ASP A 120 7.53 -23.78 21.61
C ASP A 120 7.26 -23.55 23.10
N ASP A 121 7.72 -24.46 23.94
CA ASP A 121 7.61 -24.36 25.39
C ASP A 121 8.66 -23.43 26.03
N LYS A 122 9.72 -23.08 25.27
CA LYS A 122 10.77 -22.20 25.77
C LYS A 122 10.20 -20.82 26.03
N LEU A 123 10.41 -20.33 27.25
CA LEU A 123 10.08 -18.98 27.69
C LEU A 123 11.02 -17.97 27.03
N ASP A 124 10.78 -17.64 25.77
CA ASP A 124 11.46 -16.52 25.11
C ASP A 124 10.84 -15.17 25.50
N GLN A 125 10.65 -14.93 26.78
CA GLN A 125 10.62 -13.59 27.33
C GLN A 125 12.08 -13.11 27.50
N LEU A 126 12.81 -13.04 26.44
CA LEU A 126 14.09 -12.35 26.42
C LEU A 126 13.78 -10.86 26.50
N HIS A 127 13.91 -10.29 27.68
CA HIS A 127 14.14 -8.85 27.82
C HIS A 127 15.44 -8.55 27.05
N VAL A 128 15.27 -8.16 25.79
CA VAL A 128 16.38 -7.81 24.93
C VAL A 128 17.04 -6.57 25.51
N SER A 129 18.25 -6.73 26.07
CA SER A 129 19.03 -5.57 26.46
C SER A 129 19.51 -4.83 25.21
N LEU A 130 19.61 -3.50 25.28
CA LEU A 130 20.15 -2.69 24.18
C LEU A 130 21.57 -3.18 23.79
N LYS A 131 22.38 -3.64 24.77
CA LYS A 131 23.71 -4.19 24.53
C LYS A 131 23.69 -5.45 23.67
N GLU A 132 22.74 -6.36 23.89
CA GLU A 132 22.55 -7.55 23.04
C GLU A 132 22.04 -7.17 21.66
N ALA A 133 21.11 -6.23 21.58
CA ALA A 133 20.60 -5.74 20.32
C ALA A 133 21.68 -5.10 19.45
N LEU A 134 22.63 -4.37 20.05
CA LEU A 134 23.77 -3.79 19.36
C LEU A 134 24.87 -4.82 18.98
N LYS A 135 24.94 -5.98 19.66
CA LYS A 135 25.96 -6.99 19.40
C LYS A 135 25.55 -8.03 18.37
N PHE A 136 24.27 -8.39 18.30
CA PHE A 136 23.77 -9.53 17.51
C PHE A 136 22.81 -9.11 16.40
N GLY A 137 22.85 -7.84 16.02
CA GLY A 137 22.04 -7.32 14.92
C GLY A 137 22.54 -7.77 13.55
N LYS A 138 21.70 -7.55 12.56
CA LYS A 138 21.96 -7.82 11.14
C LYS A 138 22.18 -6.50 10.43
N PHE A 139 23.27 -6.38 9.70
CA PHE A 139 23.54 -5.23 8.85
C PHE A 139 23.19 -5.57 7.40
N GLU A 140 22.42 -4.71 6.75
CA GLU A 140 22.00 -4.86 5.36
C GLU A 140 22.33 -3.61 4.56
N VAL A 141 22.83 -3.83 3.35
CA VAL A 141 23.10 -2.80 2.36
C VAL A 141 22.30 -3.13 1.11
N PHE A 142 21.55 -2.16 0.60
CA PHE A 142 20.89 -2.24 -0.70
C PHE A 142 21.45 -1.16 -1.61
N LEU A 143 21.79 -1.56 -2.83
CA LEU A 143 22.17 -0.67 -3.92
C LEU A 143 21.27 -1.02 -5.10
N ARG A 144 20.55 -0.05 -5.65
CA ARG A 144 19.65 -0.26 -6.78
C ARG A 144 19.87 0.79 -7.84
N TYR A 145 19.89 0.33 -9.07
CA TYR A 145 19.93 1.11 -10.29
C TYR A 145 18.69 0.79 -11.14
N GLN A 146 18.01 1.82 -11.65
CA GLN A 146 16.89 1.67 -12.57
C GLN A 146 16.99 2.70 -13.68
N THR A 147 16.60 2.31 -14.90
CA THR A 147 16.58 3.23 -16.04
C THR A 147 15.58 2.81 -17.10
N VAL A 148 15.14 3.78 -17.90
CA VAL A 148 14.39 3.62 -19.14
C VAL A 148 15.33 3.99 -20.27
N PRO A 149 15.80 3.03 -21.10
CA PRO A 149 16.83 3.29 -22.13
C PRO A 149 16.37 4.22 -23.25
N GLU A 150 15.07 4.25 -23.55
CA GLU A 150 14.55 5.12 -24.60
C GLU A 150 14.71 6.60 -24.22
N PRO A 151 15.25 7.43 -25.12
CA PRO A 151 15.36 8.86 -24.88
C PRO A 151 13.97 9.51 -24.79
N LYS A 152 13.72 10.21 -23.68
CA LYS A 152 12.53 11.04 -23.51
C LYS A 152 12.87 12.48 -23.87
N SER A 153 11.91 13.22 -24.40
CA SER A 153 12.13 14.62 -24.85
C SER A 153 12.62 15.56 -23.73
N GLY A 154 12.36 15.24 -22.46
CA GLY A 154 12.90 15.99 -21.33
C GLY A 154 14.41 15.89 -21.16
N TYR A 155 15.08 14.89 -21.76
CA TYR A 155 16.53 14.71 -21.72
C TYR A 155 17.25 15.25 -22.97
N ASP A 156 16.55 15.93 -23.89
CA ASP A 156 17.17 16.58 -25.02
C ASP A 156 18.24 17.57 -24.57
N LYS A 157 19.38 17.55 -25.26
CA LYS A 157 20.50 18.41 -24.93
C LYS A 157 20.21 19.83 -25.41
N VAL A 158 19.86 20.70 -24.48
CA VAL A 158 19.63 22.12 -24.73
C VAL A 158 20.53 22.97 -23.81
N PRO A 159 20.88 24.20 -24.20
CA PRO A 159 21.59 25.14 -23.32
C PRO A 159 20.83 25.39 -22.00
N ASP A 160 21.55 25.66 -20.92
CA ASP A 160 20.93 25.92 -19.62
C ASP A 160 20.02 27.15 -19.62
N SER A 161 20.29 28.15 -20.47
CA SER A 161 19.40 29.31 -20.70
C SER A 161 18.01 28.89 -21.18
N VAL A 162 17.90 27.82 -22.00
CA VAL A 162 16.62 27.27 -22.47
C VAL A 162 15.93 26.50 -21.35
N LYS A 163 16.68 25.78 -20.51
CA LYS A 163 16.13 25.08 -19.34
C LYS A 163 15.52 26.04 -18.32
N LEU A 164 16.16 27.19 -18.11
CA LEU A 164 15.67 28.24 -17.20
C LEU A 164 14.31 28.82 -17.63
N LEU A 165 14.05 28.86 -18.93
CA LEU A 165 12.84 29.44 -19.53
C LEU A 165 11.75 28.43 -19.82
N SER A 166 12.05 27.12 -19.67
CA SER A 166 11.13 26.04 -20.06
C SER A 166 11.10 24.93 -19.03
N ASN A 167 9.90 24.54 -18.61
CA ASN A 167 9.68 23.39 -17.71
C ASN A 167 9.72 22.03 -18.44
N LYS A 168 10.10 22.03 -19.73
CA LYS A 168 10.15 20.80 -20.54
C LYS A 168 11.41 19.97 -20.29
N TYR A 169 12.54 20.60 -19.93
CA TYR A 169 13.84 19.92 -19.92
C TYR A 169 14.33 19.64 -18.50
N TYR A 170 14.89 18.44 -18.31
CA TYR A 170 15.45 17.99 -17.04
C TYR A 170 16.91 18.41 -16.89
N TYR A 171 17.32 18.68 -15.65
CA TYR A 171 18.71 19.03 -15.32
C TYR A 171 19.59 17.79 -15.17
N GLY A 172 19.03 16.69 -14.70
CA GLY A 172 19.71 15.42 -14.46
C GLY A 172 19.59 14.40 -15.59
N ASN A 173 20.08 13.19 -15.32
CA ASN A 173 20.03 12.05 -16.24
C ASN A 173 18.78 11.16 -15.97
N ALA A 174 18.54 10.20 -16.88
CA ALA A 174 17.38 9.30 -16.82
C ALA A 174 17.50 8.19 -15.77
N ASP A 175 18.61 8.13 -15.04
CA ASP A 175 18.87 7.05 -14.10
C ASP A 175 18.27 7.33 -12.73
N ARG A 176 17.74 6.29 -12.09
CA ARG A 176 17.32 6.29 -10.69
C ARG A 176 18.34 5.51 -9.86
N TYR A 177 18.77 6.11 -8.77
CA TYR A 177 19.69 5.48 -7.81
C TYR A 177 19.02 5.40 -6.46
N TYR A 178 19.12 4.23 -5.82
CA TYR A 178 18.64 4.00 -4.47
C TYR A 178 19.72 3.31 -3.65
N THR A 179 19.94 3.82 -2.45
CA THR A 179 20.88 3.24 -1.48
C THR A 179 20.21 3.17 -0.13
N ARG A 180 20.36 2.02 0.56
CA ARG A 180 19.86 1.86 1.92
C ARG A 180 20.88 1.08 2.75
N LEU A 181 21.21 1.65 3.89
CA LEU A 181 22.04 1.03 4.93
C LEU A 181 21.13 0.81 6.13
N ARG A 182 21.07 -0.40 6.65
CA ARG A 182 20.23 -0.72 7.79
C ARG A 182 20.92 -1.69 8.74
N TYR A 183 20.90 -1.35 10.01
CA TYR A 183 21.18 -2.25 11.12
C TYR A 183 19.91 -2.59 11.86
N SER A 184 19.60 -3.86 12.07
CA SER A 184 18.38 -4.28 12.76
C SER A 184 18.64 -5.48 13.67
N TYR A 185 17.95 -5.50 14.80
CA TYR A 185 17.93 -6.63 15.71
C TYR A 185 16.50 -6.96 16.10
N ARG A 186 16.01 -8.11 15.65
CA ARG A 186 14.59 -8.52 15.82
C ARG A 186 13.65 -7.37 15.36
N THR A 187 12.48 -7.23 16.01
CA THR A 187 11.59 -6.06 15.85
C THR A 187 11.92 -4.94 16.85
N ASN A 188 12.98 -5.11 17.65
CA ASN A 188 13.29 -4.25 18.79
C ASN A 188 14.19 -3.08 18.44
N LEU A 189 15.13 -3.25 17.51
CA LEU A 189 16.05 -2.21 17.09
C LEU A 189 16.09 -2.10 15.57
N SER A 190 15.95 -0.89 15.06
CA SER A 190 16.19 -0.56 13.66
C SER A 190 16.86 0.79 13.56
N VAL A 191 18.03 0.83 12.95
CA VAL A 191 18.76 2.07 12.63
C VAL A 191 19.10 2.02 11.16
N GLY A 192 18.78 3.07 10.41
CA GLY A 192 19.03 3.03 8.97
C GLY A 192 19.07 4.41 8.34
N ILE A 193 19.69 4.43 7.16
CA ILE A 193 19.73 5.57 6.26
C ILE A 193 19.29 5.08 4.89
N THR A 194 18.38 5.82 4.27
CA THR A 194 17.90 5.60 2.90
C THR A 194 18.18 6.85 2.10
N ALA A 195 18.66 6.69 0.87
CA ALA A 195 18.88 7.80 -0.04
C ALA A 195 18.38 7.43 -1.43
N GLU A 196 17.72 8.37 -2.11
CA GLU A 196 17.19 8.19 -3.45
C GLU A 196 17.44 9.40 -4.33
N LYS A 197 17.65 9.16 -5.61
CA LYS A 197 17.70 10.13 -6.69
C LYS A 197 16.76 9.66 -7.79
N ASP A 198 15.78 10.48 -8.11
CA ASP A 198 14.81 10.18 -9.16
C ASP A 198 15.33 10.47 -10.58
N PRO A 199 14.74 9.84 -11.64
CA PRO A 199 15.07 10.16 -13.02
C PRO A 199 14.83 11.64 -13.32
N GLY A 200 15.81 12.32 -13.91
CA GLY A 200 15.75 13.75 -14.25
C GLY A 200 16.39 14.68 -13.24
N GLU A 201 16.70 14.20 -12.05
CA GLU A 201 17.40 14.97 -11.03
C GLU A 201 18.91 14.95 -11.20
N GLU A 202 19.56 15.99 -10.69
CA GLU A 202 21.02 16.06 -10.66
C GLU A 202 21.61 15.15 -9.57
N PHE A 203 22.89 14.77 -9.73
CA PHE A 203 23.59 13.90 -8.81
C PHE A 203 25.04 14.36 -8.67
N PHE A 204 25.46 14.74 -7.48
CA PHE A 204 26.75 15.34 -7.15
C PHE A 204 27.11 16.57 -8.00
N ARG A 205 26.12 17.31 -8.48
CA ARG A 205 26.32 18.53 -9.28
C ARG A 205 25.13 19.47 -9.17
N GLY A 206 25.31 20.70 -9.68
CA GLY A 206 24.26 21.72 -9.80
C GLY A 206 23.51 21.96 -8.51
N THR A 207 22.22 21.66 -8.49
CA THR A 207 21.32 21.83 -7.35
C THR A 207 21.51 20.75 -6.28
N GLN A 208 22.10 19.59 -6.63
CA GLN A 208 22.28 18.42 -5.75
C GLN A 208 23.77 18.11 -5.50
N LYS A 209 24.52 19.08 -4.96
CA LYS A 209 25.96 18.95 -4.70
C LYS A 209 26.30 17.84 -3.70
N ASN A 210 25.37 17.48 -2.80
CA ASN A 210 25.53 16.47 -1.77
C ASN A 210 25.13 15.05 -2.22
N GLY A 211 24.80 14.85 -3.51
CA GLY A 211 24.49 13.56 -4.10
C GLY A 211 23.03 13.34 -4.35
N PHE A 212 22.34 12.63 -3.45
CA PHE A 212 20.95 12.27 -3.63
C PHE A 212 20.01 13.45 -3.37
N ASP A 213 18.84 13.44 -3.96
CA ASP A 213 17.81 14.45 -3.71
C ASP A 213 17.09 14.21 -2.39
N PHE A 214 16.76 12.97 -2.10
CA PHE A 214 16.08 12.57 -0.87
C PHE A 214 17.00 11.79 0.05
N TYR A 215 16.94 12.14 1.35
CA TYR A 215 17.57 11.42 2.44
C TYR A 215 16.60 11.20 3.59
N SER A 216 16.57 9.97 4.08
CA SER A 216 15.83 9.59 5.28
C SER A 216 16.75 8.85 6.24
N ALA A 217 16.65 9.17 7.53
CA ALA A 217 17.39 8.48 8.58
C ALA A 217 16.50 8.20 9.78
N HIS A 218 16.60 7.00 10.35
CA HIS A 218 15.83 6.65 11.53
C HIS A 218 16.66 5.87 12.54
N ALA A 219 16.33 6.05 13.81
CA ALA A 219 16.74 5.19 14.91
C ALA A 219 15.49 4.84 15.72
N TYR A 220 15.17 3.55 15.79
CA TYR A 220 13.98 3.02 16.46
C TYR A 220 14.37 1.93 17.43
N TYR A 221 13.87 2.02 18.66
CA TYR A 221 14.01 0.98 19.67
C TYR A 221 12.65 0.65 20.30
N LYS A 222 12.34 -0.63 20.40
CA LYS A 222 11.14 -1.17 21.05
C LYS A 222 11.55 -2.16 22.13
N GLY A 223 11.13 -1.91 23.35
CA GLY A 223 11.40 -2.82 24.46
C GLY A 223 11.42 -2.09 25.80
N GLY A 224 11.22 -2.85 26.87
CA GLY A 224 11.19 -2.35 28.23
C GLY A 224 9.81 -2.38 28.87
N LYS A 225 9.81 -2.26 30.19
CA LYS A 225 8.60 -2.38 31.00
C LYS A 225 7.68 -1.16 30.84
N TYR A 226 8.27 0.03 30.83
CA TYR A 226 7.56 1.31 30.78
C TYR A 226 7.79 2.04 29.47
N LEU A 227 9.00 2.02 28.93
CA LEU A 227 9.33 2.55 27.61
C LEU A 227 9.03 1.45 26.58
N LYS A 228 7.89 1.55 25.90
CA LYS A 228 7.46 0.58 24.89
C LYS A 228 8.14 0.81 23.55
N GLY A 229 8.42 2.07 23.21
CA GLY A 229 9.10 2.43 21.98
C GLY A 229 9.66 3.85 22.02
N ILE A 230 10.71 4.08 21.23
CA ILE A 230 11.24 5.42 20.94
C ILE A 230 11.70 5.43 19.50
N ALA A 231 11.40 6.53 18.81
CA ALA A 231 11.87 6.80 17.45
C ALA A 231 12.54 8.19 17.40
N LEU A 232 13.65 8.26 16.70
CA LEU A 232 14.39 9.50 16.41
C LEU A 232 14.65 9.55 14.90
N GLY A 233 14.57 10.74 14.32
CA GLY A 233 14.66 10.96 12.87
C GLY A 233 13.32 10.73 12.19
N ASP A 234 13.27 9.86 11.18
CA ASP A 234 12.07 9.63 10.37
C ASP A 234 11.26 8.44 10.89
N TYR A 235 9.96 8.67 11.15
CA TYR A 235 9.05 7.67 11.73
C TYR A 235 7.62 7.84 11.20
N GLN A 236 6.77 6.88 11.52
CA GLN A 236 5.34 6.88 11.20
C GLN A 236 4.49 6.76 12.45
N ILE A 237 3.35 7.45 12.44
CA ILE A 237 2.31 7.41 13.47
C ILE A 237 1.01 6.93 12.85
N GLN A 238 0.32 6.01 13.54
CA GLN A 238 -0.97 5.47 13.15
C GLN A 238 -1.93 5.49 14.33
N ILE A 239 -3.09 6.13 14.16
CA ILE A 239 -4.10 6.32 15.20
C ILE A 239 -5.46 5.81 14.73
N GLY A 240 -6.17 5.05 15.57
CA GLY A 240 -7.54 4.63 15.37
C GLY A 240 -7.79 3.89 14.05
N GLN A 241 -8.79 4.35 13.31
CA GLN A 241 -9.14 3.86 11.97
C GLN A 241 -8.64 4.81 10.86
N GLY A 242 -7.78 5.76 11.21
CA GLY A 242 -7.16 6.70 10.28
C GLY A 242 -8.04 7.90 9.91
N LEU A 243 -9.01 8.26 10.73
CA LEU A 243 -9.77 9.49 10.52
C LEU A 243 -8.93 10.69 10.95
N ASN A 244 -8.34 10.66 12.14
CA ASN A 244 -7.56 11.75 12.68
C ASN A 244 -6.14 11.80 12.10
N PHE A 245 -5.37 10.73 12.29
CA PHE A 245 -3.97 10.73 11.88
C PHE A 245 -3.47 9.33 11.48
N TRP A 246 -2.92 9.25 10.28
CA TRP A 246 -2.31 8.04 9.76
C TRP A 246 -1.23 8.39 8.75
N SER A 247 0.02 8.36 9.14
CA SER A 247 1.13 8.45 8.20
C SER A 247 1.48 7.09 7.63
N GLY A 248 1.87 7.07 6.37
CA GLY A 248 2.12 5.85 5.62
C GLY A 248 0.88 5.30 4.90
N TYR A 249 1.06 4.14 4.32
CA TYR A 249 0.01 3.53 3.50
C TYR A 249 -1.11 2.91 4.34
N ALA A 250 -2.33 2.96 3.81
CA ALA A 250 -3.49 2.26 4.38
C ALA A 250 -4.31 1.61 3.27
N PHE A 251 -4.80 0.41 3.55
CA PHE A 251 -5.64 -0.33 2.61
C PHE A 251 -7.09 0.16 2.68
N GLY A 252 -7.71 0.28 1.52
CA GLY A 252 -9.15 0.53 1.36
C GLY A 252 -9.95 -0.76 1.16
N LYS A 253 -10.92 -0.73 0.24
CA LYS A 253 -11.74 -1.89 -0.15
C LYS A 253 -10.87 -2.97 -0.79
N THR A 254 -11.06 -4.23 -0.37
CA THR A 254 -10.32 -5.37 -0.89
C THR A 254 -11.24 -6.57 -1.16
N ALA A 255 -10.74 -7.55 -1.92
CA ALA A 255 -11.45 -8.81 -2.11
C ALA A 255 -11.50 -9.68 -0.83
N ASP A 256 -10.67 -9.41 0.18
CA ASP A 256 -10.87 -9.93 1.52
C ASP A 256 -11.85 -9.04 2.28
N VAL A 257 -13.13 -9.36 2.14
CA VAL A 257 -14.24 -8.55 2.62
C VAL A 257 -14.28 -8.36 4.15
N THR A 258 -13.49 -9.12 4.89
CA THR A 258 -13.34 -8.98 6.35
C THR A 258 -12.24 -8.00 6.75
N ASN A 259 -11.42 -7.55 5.79
CA ASN A 259 -10.32 -6.61 6.03
C ASN A 259 -10.79 -5.14 5.95
N ILE A 260 -11.83 -4.80 6.72
CA ILE A 260 -12.39 -3.44 6.81
C ILE A 260 -11.88 -2.65 8.02
N LYS A 261 -11.23 -3.33 8.96
CA LYS A 261 -10.68 -2.73 10.18
C LYS A 261 -9.20 -2.51 10.05
N LYS A 262 -8.74 -1.31 10.37
CA LYS A 262 -7.31 -1.00 10.45
C LYS A 262 -6.73 -1.37 11.82
N ASN A 263 -5.54 -1.94 11.80
CA ASN A 263 -4.77 -2.27 13.00
C ASN A 263 -3.65 -1.25 13.19
N ALA A 264 -3.96 -0.12 13.84
CA ALA A 264 -3.00 0.93 14.11
C ALA A 264 -1.83 0.43 14.96
N GLN A 265 -0.61 0.58 14.45
CA GLN A 265 0.62 0.46 15.20
C GLN A 265 1.10 1.86 15.54
N ALA A 266 0.90 2.30 16.78
CA ALA A 266 1.03 3.70 17.18
C ALA A 266 2.35 4.34 16.71
N LEU A 267 3.49 3.62 16.79
CA LEU A 267 4.81 4.11 16.41
C LEU A 267 5.56 3.06 15.58
N LYS A 268 6.04 3.45 14.39
CA LYS A 268 6.85 2.62 13.49
C LYS A 268 8.08 3.39 12.98
N PRO A 269 9.22 2.72 12.71
CA PRO A 269 10.31 3.36 11.97
C PRO A 269 9.87 3.64 10.52
N TYR A 270 10.37 4.72 9.94
CA TYR A 270 10.20 4.98 8.52
C TYR A 270 11.34 4.33 7.72
N THR A 271 11.00 3.53 6.73
CA THR A 271 11.97 2.77 5.92
C THR A 271 11.69 2.86 4.41
N SER A 272 10.79 3.76 4.02
CA SER A 272 10.33 4.01 2.66
C SER A 272 11.09 5.13 1.98
N VAL A 273 10.74 5.42 0.73
CA VAL A 273 11.21 6.56 -0.07
C VAL A 273 10.07 7.55 -0.41
N ASP A 274 8.89 7.39 0.16
CA ASP A 274 7.80 8.37 0.01
C ASP A 274 8.18 9.66 0.78
N GLU A 275 8.46 10.74 0.07
CA GLU A 275 8.98 11.99 0.62
C GLU A 275 7.96 12.76 1.48
N ASN A 276 6.71 12.36 1.49
CA ASN A 276 5.64 13.12 2.10
C ASN A 276 5.01 12.47 3.34
N ARG A 277 4.80 11.15 3.33
CA ARG A 277 3.98 10.45 4.33
C ARG A 277 4.75 9.93 5.54
N PHE A 278 5.65 10.75 6.08
CA PHE A 278 6.41 10.44 7.29
C PHE A 278 6.55 11.65 8.19
N MET A 279 6.91 11.40 9.45
CA MET A 279 7.24 12.43 10.45
C MET A 279 8.74 12.48 10.61
N ARG A 280 9.31 13.66 10.80
CA ARG A 280 10.74 13.90 11.05
C ARG A 280 10.95 14.61 12.38
N GLY A 281 11.54 13.91 13.35
CA GLY A 281 11.72 14.45 14.70
C GLY A 281 11.87 13.37 15.75
N ALA A 282 10.99 13.33 16.76
CA ALA A 282 11.05 12.35 17.83
C ALA A 282 9.65 11.89 18.25
N ALA A 283 9.58 10.62 18.65
CA ALA A 283 8.36 10.05 19.25
C ALA A 283 8.71 9.05 20.34
N VAL A 284 7.84 8.94 21.34
CA VAL A 284 7.96 8.01 22.46
C VAL A 284 6.64 7.31 22.72
N ASP A 285 6.70 6.01 22.97
CA ASP A 285 5.57 5.19 23.41
C ASP A 285 5.84 4.67 24.83
N LEU A 286 5.00 5.09 25.77
CA LEU A 286 5.09 4.79 27.18
C LEU A 286 3.95 3.86 27.58
N GLY A 287 4.24 2.84 28.37
CA GLY A 287 3.24 1.88 28.84
C GLY A 287 3.22 1.72 30.37
N TYR A 288 2.04 1.77 30.95
CA TYR A 288 1.83 1.47 32.34
C TYR A 288 0.54 0.67 32.56
N LYS A 289 0.68 -0.58 33.03
CA LYS A 289 -0.46 -1.53 33.18
C LYS A 289 -1.24 -1.66 31.84
N ASN A 290 -2.50 -1.20 31.83
CA ASN A 290 -3.41 -1.27 30.71
C ASN A 290 -3.37 0.01 29.83
N PHE A 291 -2.55 1.01 30.18
CA PHE A 291 -2.45 2.27 29.47
C PHE A 291 -1.17 2.33 28.64
N ALA A 292 -1.28 2.90 27.45
CA ALA A 292 -0.16 3.30 26.62
C ALA A 292 -0.36 4.76 26.21
N LEU A 293 0.70 5.54 26.27
CA LEU A 293 0.72 6.95 25.86
C LEU A 293 1.81 7.13 24.83
N THR A 294 1.41 7.46 23.59
CA THR A 294 2.32 7.82 22.51
C THR A 294 2.33 9.32 22.37
N LEU A 295 3.52 9.93 22.46
CA LEU A 295 3.76 11.37 22.20
C LEU A 295 4.69 11.49 21.03
N PHE A 296 4.45 12.47 20.15
CA PHE A 296 5.26 12.69 18.96
C PHE A 296 5.35 14.16 18.55
N GLY A 297 6.47 14.49 17.92
CA GLY A 297 6.73 15.81 17.36
C GLY A 297 7.52 15.69 16.07
N SER A 298 7.13 16.46 15.06
CA SER A 298 7.75 16.51 13.73
C SER A 298 7.96 17.95 13.31
N TYR A 299 9.12 18.20 12.72
CA TYR A 299 9.47 19.46 12.08
C TYR A 299 10.19 19.14 10.78
N LYS A 300 9.56 19.41 9.65
CA LYS A 300 10.15 19.11 8.34
C LYS A 300 9.83 20.18 7.30
N ALA A 301 10.74 20.37 6.36
CA ALA A 301 10.48 21.12 5.16
C ALA A 301 9.70 20.27 4.16
N VAL A 302 8.73 20.86 3.48
CA VAL A 302 7.92 20.24 2.42
C VAL A 302 7.91 21.15 1.20
N ASP A 303 7.71 20.55 0.05
CA ASP A 303 7.69 21.26 -1.23
C ASP A 303 6.36 21.98 -1.43
N ALA A 304 6.45 23.25 -1.78
CA ALA A 304 5.28 24.09 -1.95
C ALA A 304 5.46 25.15 -3.03
N SER A 305 4.38 25.44 -3.74
CA SER A 305 4.30 26.62 -4.60
C SER A 305 4.01 27.84 -3.72
N VAL A 306 4.96 28.76 -3.67
CA VAL A 306 4.83 30.03 -2.94
C VAL A 306 4.58 31.15 -3.94
N THR A 307 3.62 32.01 -3.63
CA THR A 307 3.25 33.17 -4.42
C THR A 307 3.33 34.41 -3.53
N ALA A 308 3.97 35.45 -4.01
CA ALA A 308 3.94 36.75 -3.33
C ALA A 308 2.58 37.44 -3.49
N ASP A 309 2.09 38.10 -2.47
CA ASP A 309 0.88 38.92 -2.58
C ASP A 309 1.17 40.13 -3.47
N SER A 310 0.34 40.36 -4.49
CA SER A 310 0.51 41.48 -5.40
C SER A 310 0.29 42.86 -4.75
N LEU A 311 -0.33 42.91 -3.56
CA LEU A 311 -0.65 44.13 -2.84
C LEU A 311 0.33 44.44 -1.69
N TYR A 312 1.04 43.41 -1.20
CA TYR A 312 1.98 43.53 -0.07
C TYR A 312 3.23 42.68 -0.37
N ASP A 313 4.29 43.31 -0.80
CA ASP A 313 5.56 42.67 -1.23
C ASP A 313 6.19 41.74 -0.19
N ASP A 314 5.82 41.84 1.08
CA ASP A 314 6.36 41.04 2.18
C ASP A 314 5.49 39.85 2.58
N LEU A 315 4.30 39.66 1.97
CA LEU A 315 3.40 38.55 2.30
C LEU A 315 3.47 37.44 1.25
N GLU A 316 4.02 36.32 1.66
CA GLU A 316 4.05 35.10 0.88
C GLU A 316 2.98 34.13 1.38
N PHE A 317 2.24 33.54 0.46
CA PHE A 317 1.30 32.46 0.75
C PHE A 317 1.56 31.23 -0.11
N VAL A 318 1.13 30.06 0.37
CA VAL A 318 1.26 28.78 -0.31
C VAL A 318 -0.02 28.49 -1.08
N SER A 319 0.08 28.36 -2.40
CA SER A 319 -1.05 28.01 -3.25
C SER A 319 -1.24 26.50 -3.41
N SER A 320 -0.18 25.70 -3.32
CA SER A 320 -0.25 24.24 -3.38
C SER A 320 0.93 23.57 -2.68
N ILE A 321 0.68 22.44 -2.02
CA ILE A 321 1.72 21.56 -1.47
C ILE A 321 2.00 20.48 -2.53
N ASN A 322 3.28 20.31 -2.89
CA ASN A 322 3.70 19.34 -3.87
C ASN A 322 4.04 18.02 -3.16
N VAL A 323 3.37 16.94 -3.56
CA VAL A 323 3.55 15.60 -2.99
C VAL A 323 4.29 14.64 -3.92
N SER A 324 4.82 15.11 -5.07
CA SER A 324 5.55 14.24 -6.01
C SER A 324 7.00 13.98 -5.61
N GLY A 325 7.63 14.91 -4.86
CA GLY A 325 9.05 14.84 -4.50
C GLY A 325 10.02 15.12 -5.65
N PHE A 326 9.55 15.43 -6.88
CA PHE A 326 10.43 15.62 -8.03
C PHE A 326 11.07 17.01 -8.09
N HIS A 327 12.40 17.04 -8.33
CA HIS A 327 13.21 18.28 -8.49
C HIS A 327 14.04 18.23 -9.79
N ARG A 328 13.39 18.09 -10.93
CA ARG A 328 13.96 17.82 -12.25
C ARG A 328 14.03 19.05 -13.14
N THR A 329 13.06 19.96 -12.99
CA THR A 329 12.89 21.18 -13.82
C THR A 329 13.02 22.43 -12.96
N THR A 330 13.15 23.60 -13.60
CA THR A 330 13.26 24.88 -12.89
C THR A 330 12.12 25.11 -11.92
N THR A 331 10.87 24.83 -12.30
CA THR A 331 9.71 25.04 -11.43
C THR A 331 9.61 24.00 -10.32
N GLU A 332 10.01 22.75 -10.56
CA GLU A 332 10.05 21.72 -9.51
C GLU A 332 11.12 22.08 -8.46
N ILE A 333 12.32 22.48 -8.91
CA ILE A 333 13.42 22.91 -8.03
C ILE A 333 13.03 24.16 -7.23
N ALA A 334 12.34 25.13 -7.85
CA ALA A 334 11.89 26.33 -7.18
C ALA A 334 10.84 26.08 -6.06
N LYS A 335 10.18 24.91 -6.05
CA LYS A 335 9.22 24.54 -5.02
C LYS A 335 9.85 23.81 -3.83
N LYS A 336 11.10 23.38 -3.95
CA LYS A 336 11.77 22.54 -2.98
C LYS A 336 11.89 23.22 -1.61
N ASN A 337 11.40 22.54 -0.56
CA ASN A 337 11.56 22.95 0.84
C ASN A 337 11.05 24.37 1.19
N ASN A 338 10.06 24.88 0.47
CA ASN A 338 9.57 26.25 0.65
C ASN A 338 8.61 26.43 1.83
N LEU A 339 8.11 25.32 2.39
CA LEU A 339 7.16 25.36 3.48
C LEU A 339 7.68 24.50 4.64
N ILE A 340 7.60 25.03 5.85
CA ILE A 340 7.91 24.28 7.07
C ILE A 340 6.62 23.76 7.67
N GLU A 341 6.54 22.44 7.84
CA GLU A 341 5.46 21.76 8.52
C GLU A 341 5.89 21.41 9.95
N THR A 342 5.08 21.77 10.92
CA THR A 342 5.23 21.41 12.33
C THR A 342 4.04 20.59 12.78
N ILE A 343 4.27 19.38 13.30
CA ILE A 343 3.22 18.52 13.83
C ILE A 343 3.59 18.10 15.25
N GLY A 344 2.61 18.19 16.14
CA GLY A 344 2.74 17.68 17.51
C GLY A 344 1.46 16.97 17.92
N GLY A 345 1.58 15.86 18.65
CA GLY A 345 0.38 15.15 19.08
C GLY A 345 0.61 14.08 20.13
N GLY A 346 -0.49 13.55 20.58
CA GLY A 346 -0.52 12.45 21.55
C GLY A 346 -1.70 11.53 21.33
N ASN A 347 -1.49 10.26 21.71
CA ASN A 347 -2.50 9.21 21.68
C ASN A 347 -2.46 8.43 23.00
N LEU A 348 -3.51 8.54 23.78
CA LEU A 348 -3.70 7.76 25.01
C LEU A 348 -4.58 6.56 24.70
N ARG A 349 -4.06 5.36 24.92
CA ARG A 349 -4.73 4.09 24.68
C ARG A 349 -4.93 3.31 25.96
N TYR A 350 -6.13 2.80 26.18
CA TYR A 350 -6.46 1.86 27.21
C TYR A 350 -6.80 0.51 26.58
N ALA A 351 -6.10 -0.56 26.99
CA ALA A 351 -6.36 -1.91 26.49
C ALA A 351 -6.49 -2.88 27.66
N LYS A 352 -7.65 -3.52 27.77
CA LYS A 352 -7.91 -4.53 28.81
C LYS A 352 -8.75 -5.66 28.23
N ARG A 353 -8.18 -6.86 28.20
CA ARG A 353 -8.82 -8.04 27.60
C ARG A 353 -9.23 -7.78 26.15
N ASN A 354 -10.53 -7.78 25.90
CA ASN A 354 -11.18 -7.65 24.60
C ASN A 354 -11.64 -6.21 24.27
N LEU A 355 -11.35 -5.23 25.13
CA LEU A 355 -11.67 -3.81 24.95
C LEU A 355 -10.41 -3.00 24.74
N THR A 356 -10.40 -2.19 23.71
CA THR A 356 -9.43 -1.13 23.47
C THR A 356 -10.17 0.19 23.29
N LEU A 357 -9.71 1.24 23.95
CA LEU A 357 -10.19 2.61 23.80
C LEU A 357 -8.99 3.50 23.49
N GLY A 358 -9.15 4.46 22.60
CA GLY A 358 -8.15 5.45 22.24
C GLY A 358 -8.71 6.86 22.32
N LEU A 359 -7.86 7.81 22.72
CA LEU A 359 -8.13 9.25 22.67
C LEU A 359 -6.89 9.95 22.13
N ALA A 360 -7.04 10.71 21.08
CA ALA A 360 -5.91 11.40 20.44
C ALA A 360 -6.18 12.87 20.16
N GLY A 361 -5.11 13.66 20.23
CA GLY A 361 -5.10 15.04 19.80
C GLY A 361 -3.86 15.32 18.96
N VAL A 362 -4.04 16.07 17.87
CA VAL A 362 -2.97 16.42 16.93
C VAL A 362 -3.09 17.90 16.58
N TYR A 363 -1.97 18.58 16.65
CA TYR A 363 -1.77 19.94 16.10
C TYR A 363 -0.89 19.84 14.87
N GLN A 364 -1.26 20.56 13.82
CA GLN A 364 -0.45 20.74 12.62
C GLN A 364 -0.42 22.21 12.24
N GLY A 365 0.79 22.73 12.01
CA GLY A 365 1.02 24.11 11.64
C GLY A 365 2.00 24.27 10.49
N TYR A 366 1.86 25.35 9.77
CA TYR A 366 2.75 25.80 8.69
C TYR A 366 3.33 27.17 9.03
N ASN A 367 4.55 27.44 8.56
CA ASN A 367 5.18 28.75 8.74
C ASN A 367 4.67 29.83 7.76
N LYS A 368 3.83 29.45 6.79
CA LYS A 368 3.19 30.35 5.82
C LYS A 368 1.72 29.96 5.69
N ASP A 369 0.87 30.94 5.36
CA ASP A 369 -0.55 30.67 5.14
C ASP A 369 -0.77 29.86 3.87
N TYR A 370 -1.50 28.77 3.99
CA TYR A 370 -1.97 27.97 2.86
C TYR A 370 -3.26 28.56 2.33
N THR A 371 -3.21 29.07 1.11
CA THR A 371 -4.34 29.72 0.43
C THR A 371 -4.50 29.11 -0.96
N LYS A 372 -5.31 28.06 -1.04
CA LYS A 372 -5.64 27.39 -2.29
C LYS A 372 -6.61 28.23 -3.10
N ASP A 373 -6.44 28.26 -4.43
CA ASP A 373 -7.37 28.93 -5.33
C ASP A 373 -8.79 28.42 -5.12
N LEU A 374 -9.72 29.37 -4.94
CA LEU A 374 -11.10 29.07 -4.62
C LEU A 374 -11.84 28.60 -5.88
N GLN A 375 -12.27 27.36 -5.85
CA GLN A 375 -13.18 26.75 -6.80
C GLN A 375 -14.41 26.27 -6.03
N LEU A 376 -15.56 26.17 -6.67
CA LEU A 376 -16.80 25.76 -6.00
C LEU A 376 -16.65 24.38 -5.31
N TYR A 377 -15.97 23.44 -5.95
CA TYR A 377 -15.78 22.10 -5.40
C TYR A 377 -14.85 22.04 -4.17
N ASN A 378 -13.92 23.01 -4.04
CA ASN A 378 -12.93 23.04 -2.95
C ASN A 378 -13.19 24.13 -1.91
N GLN A 379 -14.37 24.74 -1.90
CA GLN A 379 -14.67 25.85 -0.99
C GLN A 379 -14.55 25.52 0.50
N PHE A 380 -14.67 24.23 0.85
CA PHE A 380 -14.52 23.74 2.22
C PHE A 380 -13.13 23.24 2.55
N ASP A 381 -12.18 23.28 1.61
CA ASP A 381 -10.81 22.88 1.85
C ASP A 381 -10.15 23.83 2.86
N PHE A 382 -9.14 23.31 3.57
CA PHE A 382 -8.38 24.07 4.55
C PHE A 382 -7.72 25.30 3.91
N ARG A 383 -7.78 26.43 4.65
CA ARG A 383 -7.05 27.68 4.39
C ARG A 383 -6.53 28.21 5.71
N GLY A 384 -5.32 28.77 5.70
CA GLY A 384 -4.64 29.27 6.91
C GLY A 384 -3.38 28.49 7.21
N ASN A 385 -2.84 28.65 8.41
CA ASN A 385 -1.54 28.11 8.77
C ASN A 385 -1.57 27.05 9.88
N ALA A 386 -2.71 26.78 10.50
CA ALA A 386 -2.79 25.80 11.56
C ALA A 386 -4.15 25.10 11.65
N ASN A 387 -4.12 23.83 12.01
CA ASN A 387 -5.30 23.05 12.35
C ASN A 387 -5.03 22.18 13.58
N THR A 388 -6.05 21.97 14.38
CA THR A 388 -6.06 20.99 15.46
C THR A 388 -7.11 19.94 15.18
N SER A 389 -6.88 18.73 15.62
CA SER A 389 -7.87 17.65 15.52
C SER A 389 -7.86 16.78 16.75
N ILE A 390 -9.03 16.28 17.11
CA ILE A 390 -9.21 15.36 18.23
C ILE A 390 -9.97 14.15 17.75
N SER A 391 -9.67 12.97 18.29
CA SER A 391 -10.44 11.76 18.00
C SER A 391 -10.56 10.85 19.20
N ALA A 392 -11.64 10.06 19.20
CA ALA A 392 -11.83 8.94 20.09
C ALA A 392 -12.10 7.69 19.25
N ASP A 393 -11.42 6.60 19.57
CA ASP A 393 -11.57 5.32 18.90
C ASP A 393 -11.83 4.19 19.89
N TYR A 394 -12.45 3.12 19.40
CA TYR A 394 -12.68 1.94 20.21
C TYR A 394 -12.63 0.66 19.36
N SER A 395 -12.31 -0.45 20.03
CA SER A 395 -12.49 -1.81 19.53
C SER A 395 -12.90 -2.73 20.65
N TYR A 396 -14.00 -3.44 20.47
CA TYR A 396 -14.55 -4.36 21.43
C TYR A 396 -14.89 -5.71 20.79
N VAL A 397 -14.28 -6.78 21.27
CA VAL A 397 -14.57 -8.15 20.84
C VAL A 397 -15.48 -8.80 21.87
N TRP A 398 -16.71 -9.13 21.44
CA TRP A 398 -17.67 -9.85 22.26
C TRP A 398 -18.05 -11.16 21.58
N ARG A 399 -17.56 -12.27 22.12
CA ARG A 399 -17.74 -13.60 21.53
C ARG A 399 -17.25 -13.60 20.08
N ASN A 400 -18.16 -13.68 19.13
CA ASN A 400 -17.94 -13.74 17.68
C ASN A 400 -18.19 -12.41 16.95
N VAL A 401 -18.32 -11.34 17.69
CA VAL A 401 -18.54 -9.99 17.16
C VAL A 401 -17.37 -9.10 17.52
N ASN A 402 -16.80 -8.39 16.56
CA ASN A 402 -15.89 -7.29 16.78
C ASN A 402 -16.56 -5.98 16.36
N LEU A 403 -16.83 -5.13 17.34
CA LEU A 403 -17.31 -3.76 17.14
C LEU A 403 -16.11 -2.82 17.20
N PHE A 404 -16.00 -1.89 16.27
CA PHE A 404 -14.93 -0.91 16.24
C PHE A 404 -15.40 0.39 15.59
N GLY A 405 -14.72 1.48 15.88
CA GLY A 405 -15.03 2.75 15.27
C GLY A 405 -14.08 3.86 15.70
N GLU A 406 -14.21 4.98 15.04
CA GLU A 406 -13.53 6.24 15.34
C GLU A 406 -14.46 7.40 15.04
N ALA A 407 -14.46 8.38 15.95
CA ALA A 407 -15.05 9.69 15.74
C ALA A 407 -13.95 10.74 15.85
N SER A 408 -13.88 11.66 14.92
CA SER A 408 -12.88 12.72 14.88
C SER A 408 -13.48 14.08 14.55
N GLY A 409 -12.95 15.14 15.15
CA GLY A 409 -13.32 16.52 14.91
C GLY A 409 -12.12 17.36 14.45
N SER A 410 -12.38 18.26 13.48
CA SER A 410 -11.41 19.25 13.00
C SER A 410 -11.66 20.59 13.70
N GLY A 411 -10.64 21.14 14.34
CA GLY A 411 -10.73 22.45 15.01
C GLY A 411 -10.90 23.60 14.04
N TYR A 412 -10.30 23.52 12.85
CA TYR A 412 -10.44 24.52 11.80
C TYR A 412 -11.88 24.76 11.37
N SER A 413 -12.62 23.71 11.08
CA SER A 413 -13.98 23.81 10.55
C SER A 413 -15.07 23.54 11.59
N GLY A 414 -14.73 22.98 12.75
CA GLY A 414 -15.70 22.46 13.73
C GLY A 414 -16.48 21.25 13.25
N GLN A 415 -16.13 20.68 12.08
CA GLN A 415 -16.85 19.56 11.49
C GLN A 415 -16.21 18.22 11.86
N THR A 416 -17.01 17.15 11.73
CA THR A 416 -16.68 15.83 12.24
C THR A 416 -16.65 14.76 11.14
N ALA A 417 -15.91 13.70 11.42
CA ALA A 417 -15.94 12.43 10.67
C ALA A 417 -16.24 11.29 11.64
N LEU A 418 -17.06 10.34 11.19
CA LEU A 418 -17.48 9.16 11.94
C LEU A 418 -17.29 7.91 11.08
N LEU A 419 -16.69 6.88 11.67
CA LEU A 419 -16.60 5.54 11.11
C LEU A 419 -17.01 4.53 12.17
N GLN A 420 -17.91 3.61 11.82
CA GLN A 420 -18.38 2.52 12.69
C GLN A 420 -18.35 1.22 11.92
N GLY A 421 -17.71 0.20 12.46
CA GLY A 421 -17.59 -1.10 11.83
C GLY A 421 -17.97 -2.24 12.74
N LEU A 422 -18.44 -3.32 12.12
CA LEU A 422 -18.78 -4.58 12.75
C LEU A 422 -18.25 -5.72 11.89
N ILE A 423 -17.54 -6.65 12.51
CA ILE A 423 -17.18 -7.95 11.93
C ILE A 423 -17.84 -9.02 12.77
N PHE A 424 -18.62 -9.88 12.12
CA PHE A 424 -19.36 -10.95 12.75
C PHE A 424 -18.96 -12.29 12.15
N ALA A 425 -18.28 -13.13 12.93
CA ALA A 425 -17.97 -14.51 12.54
C ALA A 425 -19.16 -15.40 12.93
N LEU A 426 -20.03 -15.70 11.98
CA LEU A 426 -21.18 -16.60 12.21
C LEU A 426 -20.70 -17.99 12.62
N ASP A 427 -19.68 -18.48 11.93
CA ASP A 427 -18.97 -19.73 12.17
C ASP A 427 -17.56 -19.61 11.56
N SER A 428 -16.72 -20.64 11.68
CA SER A 428 -15.44 -20.75 10.95
C SER A 428 -15.61 -20.66 9.42
N LYS A 429 -16.82 -20.96 8.92
CA LYS A 429 -17.15 -20.99 7.49
C LYS A 429 -17.81 -19.73 6.96
N ALA A 430 -18.31 -18.84 7.82
CA ALA A 430 -19.05 -17.66 7.35
C ALA A 430 -18.76 -16.45 8.23
N SER A 431 -18.45 -15.32 7.61
CA SER A 431 -18.23 -14.03 8.26
C SER A 431 -18.97 -12.93 7.51
N LEU A 432 -19.52 -12.00 8.27
CA LEU A 432 -20.16 -10.78 7.79
C LEU A 432 -19.35 -9.58 8.27
N SER A 433 -19.21 -8.59 7.43
CA SER A 433 -18.61 -7.29 7.76
C SER A 433 -19.56 -6.17 7.35
N VAL A 434 -19.74 -5.20 8.23
CA VAL A 434 -20.55 -4.01 7.98
C VAL A 434 -19.75 -2.80 8.41
N LEU A 435 -19.73 -1.75 7.59
CA LEU A 435 -19.06 -0.50 7.94
C LEU A 435 -19.89 0.68 7.45
N TYR A 436 -20.24 1.54 8.38
CA TYR A 436 -20.87 2.84 8.12
C TYR A 436 -19.84 3.94 8.25
N ARG A 437 -19.87 4.90 7.33
CA ARG A 437 -19.01 6.07 7.35
C ARG A 437 -19.81 7.34 7.02
N ASN A 438 -19.45 8.43 7.71
CA ASN A 438 -20.02 9.75 7.45
C ASN A 438 -18.95 10.82 7.74
N TYR A 439 -18.47 11.44 6.69
CA TYR A 439 -17.41 12.44 6.69
C TYR A 439 -18.00 13.77 6.21
N ALA A 440 -18.08 14.74 7.09
CA ALA A 440 -18.62 16.05 6.75
C ALA A 440 -17.79 16.71 5.63
N ARG A 441 -18.44 17.55 4.80
CA ARG A 441 -17.81 18.21 3.65
C ARG A 441 -16.66 19.14 4.02
N GLY A 442 -16.65 19.71 5.20
CA GLY A 442 -15.57 20.58 5.70
C GLY A 442 -14.70 19.92 6.77
N TYR A 443 -14.79 18.60 6.96
CA TYR A 443 -13.87 17.89 7.84
C TYR A 443 -12.46 17.90 7.24
N GLN A 444 -11.47 18.40 7.98
CA GLN A 444 -10.10 18.60 7.51
C GLN A 444 -9.10 18.00 8.48
N THR A 445 -8.32 17.04 8.02
CA THR A 445 -7.08 16.56 8.62
C THR A 445 -6.12 16.20 7.49
N PHE A 446 -4.84 16.53 7.60
CA PHE A 446 -3.91 16.40 6.46
C PHE A 446 -3.37 14.98 6.26
N TYR A 447 -3.30 14.21 7.33
CA TYR A 447 -2.81 12.82 7.31
C TYR A 447 -3.95 11.88 7.67
N ASN A 448 -5.02 11.90 6.89
CA ASN A 448 -6.11 10.95 7.06
C ASN A 448 -6.11 9.89 5.95
N THR A 449 -6.58 8.72 6.28
CA THR A 449 -6.74 7.59 5.35
C THR A 449 -7.93 6.74 5.75
N GLY A 450 -9.03 7.33 6.22
CA GLY A 450 -10.26 6.62 6.57
C GLY A 450 -10.71 5.68 5.44
N PHE A 451 -11.51 4.68 5.77
CA PHE A 451 -12.12 3.83 4.75
C PHE A 451 -13.09 4.66 3.90
N SER A 452 -12.77 4.91 2.64
CA SER A 452 -13.50 5.82 1.74
C SER A 452 -13.50 5.32 0.31
N GLU A 453 -14.41 5.87 -0.49
CA GLU A 453 -14.41 5.73 -1.95
C GLU A 453 -13.44 6.71 -2.59
N GLY A 454 -13.37 7.92 -2.05
CA GLY A 454 -12.45 8.97 -2.48
C GLY A 454 -11.05 8.81 -1.91
N SER A 455 -10.10 9.62 -2.42
CA SER A 455 -8.73 9.69 -1.91
C SER A 455 -8.64 10.40 -0.55
N ASN A 456 -9.61 11.25 -0.22
CA ASN A 456 -9.66 12.04 0.99
C ASN A 456 -10.81 11.59 1.89
N THR A 457 -10.61 11.66 3.21
CA THR A 457 -11.62 11.36 4.21
C THR A 457 -12.47 12.61 4.46
N GLN A 458 -13.23 13.05 3.46
CA GLN A 458 -14.15 14.20 3.57
C GLN A 458 -15.26 14.08 2.53
N ASN A 459 -16.38 14.81 2.76
CA ASN A 459 -17.49 14.92 1.81
C ASN A 459 -18.01 13.56 1.33
N GLU A 460 -18.17 12.60 2.25
CA GLU A 460 -18.62 11.26 1.89
C GLU A 460 -19.45 10.63 3.01
N SER A 461 -20.56 10.00 2.65
CA SER A 461 -21.25 9.06 3.52
C SER A 461 -21.47 7.74 2.76
N GLY A 462 -21.43 6.62 3.48
CA GLY A 462 -21.56 5.33 2.83
C GLY A 462 -21.78 4.18 3.79
N LEU A 463 -22.27 3.08 3.21
CA LEU A 463 -22.53 1.81 3.89
C LEU A 463 -21.92 0.67 3.08
N TYR A 464 -20.98 -0.02 3.68
CA TYR A 464 -20.37 -1.22 3.15
C TYR A 464 -20.92 -2.45 3.86
N VAL A 465 -21.27 -3.48 3.09
CA VAL A 465 -21.66 -4.80 3.61
C VAL A 465 -20.90 -5.87 2.84
N GLY A 466 -20.09 -6.65 3.52
CA GLY A 466 -19.28 -7.72 2.95
C GLY A 466 -19.59 -9.07 3.59
N MET A 467 -19.56 -10.14 2.81
CA MET A 467 -19.77 -11.49 3.27
C MET A 467 -18.72 -12.44 2.68
N LYS A 468 -18.09 -13.23 3.55
CA LYS A 468 -17.19 -14.33 3.20
C LYS A 468 -17.85 -15.65 3.57
N VAL A 469 -17.99 -16.53 2.61
CA VAL A 469 -18.58 -17.87 2.82
C VAL A 469 -17.61 -18.93 2.31
N ARG A 470 -17.31 -19.88 3.16
CA ARG A 470 -16.57 -21.09 2.80
C ARG A 470 -17.54 -22.25 2.69
N MET A 471 -17.84 -22.63 1.46
CA MET A 471 -18.78 -23.72 1.19
C MET A 471 -18.21 -25.09 1.62
N ASN A 472 -16.91 -25.29 1.39
CA ASN A 472 -16.15 -26.47 1.81
C ASN A 472 -14.65 -26.14 1.87
N SER A 473 -13.79 -27.14 2.04
CA SER A 473 -12.33 -26.95 2.11
C SER A 473 -11.70 -26.36 0.83
N ALA A 474 -12.37 -26.50 -0.32
CA ALA A 474 -11.87 -26.06 -1.62
C ALA A 474 -12.49 -24.75 -2.11
N TRP A 475 -13.72 -24.42 -1.71
CA TRP A 475 -14.46 -23.27 -2.24
C TRP A 475 -14.66 -22.17 -1.20
N THR A 476 -14.25 -20.96 -1.56
CA THR A 476 -14.51 -19.73 -0.78
C THR A 476 -15.15 -18.69 -1.70
N ILE A 477 -16.18 -18.01 -1.22
CA ILE A 477 -16.83 -16.90 -1.91
C ILE A 477 -16.66 -15.65 -1.06
N ASN A 478 -16.15 -14.60 -1.66
CA ASN A 478 -16.14 -13.25 -1.12
C ASN A 478 -17.06 -12.37 -1.96
N THR A 479 -17.91 -11.61 -1.29
CA THR A 479 -18.83 -10.66 -1.96
C THR A 479 -19.02 -9.45 -1.08
N TYR A 480 -19.13 -8.26 -1.70
CA TYR A 480 -19.53 -7.05 -0.99
C TYR A 480 -20.38 -6.13 -1.86
N LEU A 481 -21.12 -5.27 -1.15
CA LEU A 481 -21.81 -4.10 -1.67
C LEU A 481 -21.34 -2.89 -0.88
N ASP A 482 -21.00 -1.82 -1.56
CA ASP A 482 -20.66 -0.53 -0.97
C ASP A 482 -21.50 0.56 -1.64
N PHE A 483 -22.34 1.23 -0.86
CA PHE A 483 -23.12 2.39 -1.30
C PHE A 483 -22.47 3.64 -0.74
N PHE A 484 -22.31 4.65 -1.57
CA PHE A 484 -21.71 5.91 -1.17
C PHE A 484 -22.37 7.10 -1.86
N GLN A 485 -22.28 8.24 -1.19
CA GLN A 485 -22.71 9.53 -1.72
C GLN A 485 -21.75 10.62 -1.31
N GLN A 486 -21.59 11.60 -2.17
CA GLN A 486 -20.87 12.84 -1.92
C GLN A 486 -21.88 14.00 -1.88
N PRO A 487 -22.22 14.52 -0.68
CA PRO A 487 -23.23 15.58 -0.53
C PRO A 487 -22.83 16.92 -1.17
N TRP A 488 -21.57 17.13 -1.49
CA TRP A 488 -21.02 18.30 -2.15
C TRP A 488 -20.24 17.91 -3.41
N LEU A 489 -19.97 18.89 -4.26
CA LEU A 489 -19.18 18.79 -5.47
C LEU A 489 -17.77 18.23 -5.19
N LYS A 490 -17.15 17.67 -6.19
CA LYS A 490 -15.73 17.25 -6.18
C LYS A 490 -15.09 17.56 -7.54
N TYR A 491 -13.80 17.44 -7.62
CA TYR A 491 -13.07 17.63 -8.87
C TYR A 491 -13.71 16.80 -10.00
N GLN A 492 -14.06 17.46 -11.13
CA GLN A 492 -14.76 16.90 -12.28
C GLN A 492 -16.18 16.32 -11.99
N VAL A 493 -16.84 16.78 -10.92
CA VAL A 493 -18.23 16.43 -10.64
C VAL A 493 -18.94 17.64 -10.04
N ASP A 494 -19.68 18.38 -10.86
CA ASP A 494 -20.23 19.71 -10.56
C ASP A 494 -21.60 19.66 -9.87
N ALA A 495 -21.97 18.50 -9.33
CA ALA A 495 -23.19 18.34 -8.52
C ALA A 495 -22.97 17.33 -7.39
N PRO A 496 -23.82 17.30 -6.33
CA PRO A 496 -23.87 16.18 -5.41
C PRO A 496 -24.04 14.87 -6.16
N SER A 497 -23.29 13.85 -5.75
CA SER A 497 -23.21 12.61 -6.52
C SER A 497 -23.30 11.38 -5.62
N SER A 498 -23.68 10.26 -6.20
CA SER A 498 -23.79 8.98 -5.53
C SER A 498 -23.24 7.85 -6.40
N GLY A 499 -23.04 6.70 -5.79
CA GLY A 499 -22.61 5.52 -6.50
C GLY A 499 -22.71 4.27 -5.65
N HIS A 500 -22.39 3.17 -6.28
CA HIS A 500 -22.26 1.89 -5.58
C HIS A 500 -21.20 1.02 -6.23
N GLU A 501 -20.68 0.11 -5.44
CA GLU A 501 -19.74 -0.89 -5.91
C GLU A 501 -20.16 -2.27 -5.44
N PHE A 502 -20.12 -3.24 -6.33
CA PHE A 502 -20.38 -4.65 -6.08
C PHE A 502 -19.17 -5.48 -6.49
N LEU A 503 -18.78 -6.42 -5.64
CA LEU A 503 -17.77 -7.42 -5.94
C LEU A 503 -18.30 -8.81 -5.64
N PHE A 504 -18.02 -9.75 -6.55
CA PHE A 504 -18.25 -11.18 -6.36
C PHE A 504 -17.02 -11.96 -6.80
N GLN A 505 -16.43 -12.73 -5.87
CA GLN A 505 -15.23 -13.50 -6.15
C GLN A 505 -15.35 -14.92 -5.55
N PRO A 506 -15.72 -15.92 -6.36
CA PRO A 506 -15.50 -17.32 -6.03
C PRO A 506 -14.04 -17.70 -6.23
N THR A 507 -13.49 -18.41 -5.26
CA THR A 507 -12.13 -18.98 -5.30
C THR A 507 -12.20 -20.47 -5.08
N TYR A 508 -11.58 -21.24 -5.99
CA TYR A 508 -11.45 -22.67 -5.93
C TYR A 508 -10.00 -23.07 -5.68
N LYS A 509 -9.73 -23.67 -4.53
CA LYS A 509 -8.41 -24.11 -4.08
C LYS A 509 -8.51 -25.54 -3.53
N PRO A 510 -8.57 -26.56 -4.41
CA PRO A 510 -8.75 -27.95 -4.01
C PRO A 510 -7.56 -28.52 -3.22
N ASN A 511 -6.37 -27.98 -3.46
CA ASN A 511 -5.12 -28.38 -2.83
C ASN A 511 -4.15 -27.19 -2.79
N LYS A 512 -2.93 -27.42 -2.30
CA LYS A 512 -1.88 -26.38 -2.20
C LYS A 512 -1.26 -26.00 -3.56
N GLN A 513 -1.44 -26.82 -4.58
CA GLN A 513 -0.81 -26.65 -5.89
C GLN A 513 -1.66 -25.83 -6.85
N MET A 514 -2.98 -25.83 -6.68
CA MET A 514 -3.90 -25.22 -7.63
C MET A 514 -4.80 -24.19 -6.94
N GLU A 515 -4.89 -23.02 -7.53
CA GLU A 515 -5.83 -21.97 -7.15
C GLU A 515 -6.42 -21.34 -8.42
N VAL A 516 -7.74 -21.27 -8.47
CA VAL A 516 -8.50 -20.59 -9.54
C VAL A 516 -9.46 -19.63 -8.89
N TYR A 517 -9.48 -18.37 -9.32
CA TYR A 517 -10.56 -17.47 -8.95
C TYR A 517 -11.12 -16.72 -10.15
N GLY A 518 -12.44 -16.53 -10.11
CA GLY A 518 -13.13 -15.58 -10.94
C GLY A 518 -13.46 -14.32 -10.11
N ARG A 519 -13.39 -13.15 -10.71
CA ARG A 519 -13.82 -11.89 -10.07
C ARG A 519 -14.72 -11.13 -11.02
N TYR A 520 -15.87 -10.75 -10.52
CA TYR A 520 -16.72 -9.75 -11.11
C TYR A 520 -16.77 -8.54 -10.18
N ARG A 521 -16.45 -7.34 -10.69
CA ARG A 521 -16.58 -6.08 -9.98
C ARG A 521 -17.35 -5.12 -10.85
N GLN A 522 -18.39 -4.52 -10.31
CA GLN A 522 -19.15 -3.45 -10.95
C GLN A 522 -19.08 -2.21 -10.07
N GLN A 523 -18.77 -1.09 -10.66
CA GLN A 523 -18.77 0.20 -10.00
C GLN A 523 -19.61 1.17 -10.80
N LEU A 524 -20.55 1.84 -10.11
CA LEU A 524 -21.25 3.00 -10.60
C LEU A 524 -20.69 4.24 -9.91
N ARG A 525 -20.25 5.21 -10.70
CA ARG A 525 -19.89 6.56 -10.24
C ARG A 525 -20.56 7.58 -11.15
N GLN A 526 -20.99 8.70 -10.57
CA GLN A 526 -21.45 9.85 -11.34
C GLN A 526 -20.26 10.75 -11.67
N LYS A 527 -20.18 11.21 -12.91
CA LYS A 527 -19.17 12.15 -13.43
C LYS A 527 -19.84 13.19 -14.31
N ASN A 528 -19.15 14.30 -14.57
CA ASN A 528 -19.60 15.28 -15.56
C ASN A 528 -19.77 14.61 -16.92
N SER A 529 -20.85 14.94 -17.61
CA SER A 529 -21.09 14.51 -18.99
C SER A 529 -20.05 15.12 -19.93
N ARG A 530 -19.63 14.37 -20.94
CA ARG A 530 -18.71 14.86 -21.99
C ARG A 530 -19.41 15.72 -23.04
N ASP A 531 -20.75 15.67 -23.12
CA ASP A 531 -21.57 16.37 -24.13
C ASP A 531 -22.02 17.76 -23.68
N SER A 532 -21.62 18.22 -22.49
CA SER A 532 -22.06 19.52 -22.00
C SER A 532 -21.35 20.68 -22.69
N ASP A 533 -22.11 21.61 -23.23
CA ASP A 533 -21.66 22.80 -23.97
C ASP A 533 -21.31 24.02 -23.09
N GLY A 534 -21.02 23.80 -21.83
CA GLY A 534 -20.11 24.67 -21.09
C GLY A 534 -20.70 25.61 -20.05
N THR A 535 -22.00 25.72 -19.79
CA THR A 535 -22.50 26.64 -18.76
C THR A 535 -22.97 25.92 -17.48
N VAL A 536 -23.59 24.75 -17.60
CA VAL A 536 -23.94 23.85 -16.50
C VAL A 536 -23.64 22.43 -16.93
N THR A 537 -22.70 21.80 -16.25
CA THR A 537 -22.30 20.43 -16.57
C THR A 537 -23.29 19.46 -15.94
N GLU A 538 -24.08 18.76 -16.74
CA GLU A 538 -24.89 17.63 -16.25
C GLU A 538 -23.99 16.49 -15.80
N ILE A 539 -24.38 15.82 -14.73
CA ILE A 539 -23.71 14.58 -14.30
C ILE A 539 -24.38 13.37 -14.95
N GLU A 540 -23.57 12.40 -15.30
CA GLU A 540 -24.02 11.14 -15.89
C GLU A 540 -23.49 9.92 -15.11
N ASP A 541 -24.22 8.83 -15.19
CA ASP A 541 -23.83 7.55 -14.62
C ASP A 541 -22.74 6.91 -15.48
N VAL A 542 -21.63 6.55 -14.83
CA VAL A 542 -20.52 5.82 -15.44
C VAL A 542 -20.43 4.45 -14.81
N TYR A 543 -20.77 3.44 -15.58
CA TYR A 543 -20.67 2.03 -15.16
C TYR A 543 -19.34 1.44 -15.63
N GLN A 544 -18.50 1.06 -14.69
CA GLN A 544 -17.30 0.26 -14.96
C GLN A 544 -17.56 -1.17 -14.48
N ARG A 545 -17.30 -2.16 -15.36
CA ARG A 545 -17.40 -3.58 -15.03
C ARG A 545 -16.09 -4.27 -15.36
N ASN A 546 -15.54 -4.96 -14.38
CA ASN A 546 -14.30 -5.72 -14.51
C ASN A 546 -14.60 -7.22 -14.33
N TYR A 547 -14.12 -8.01 -15.26
CA TYR A 547 -14.18 -9.47 -15.25
C TYR A 547 -12.75 -9.99 -15.23
N ARG A 548 -12.41 -10.82 -14.25
CA ARG A 548 -11.07 -11.41 -14.13
C ARG A 548 -11.19 -12.90 -13.90
N LEU A 549 -10.39 -13.67 -14.62
CA LEU A 549 -10.14 -15.08 -14.36
C LEU A 549 -8.64 -15.26 -14.13
N ASN A 550 -8.29 -15.82 -12.98
CA ASN A 550 -6.91 -16.09 -12.62
C ASN A 550 -6.74 -17.58 -12.31
N PHE A 551 -5.72 -18.19 -12.88
CA PHE A 551 -5.34 -19.57 -12.68
C PHE A 551 -3.88 -19.63 -12.22
N SER A 552 -3.62 -20.25 -11.08
CA SER A 552 -2.28 -20.49 -10.54
C SER A 552 -2.08 -21.98 -10.30
N TYR A 553 -0.99 -22.52 -10.83
CA TYR A 553 -0.69 -23.93 -10.74
C TYR A 553 0.79 -24.18 -10.48
N GLN A 554 1.07 -24.91 -9.40
CA GLN A 554 2.40 -25.38 -9.04
C GLN A 554 2.69 -26.68 -9.78
N VAL A 555 3.41 -26.60 -10.90
CA VAL A 555 3.71 -27.76 -11.76
C VAL A 555 4.67 -28.73 -11.07
N THR A 556 5.71 -28.16 -10.45
CA THR A 556 6.68 -28.86 -9.62
C THR A 556 7.01 -27.98 -8.40
N GLU A 557 7.83 -28.47 -7.46
CA GLU A 557 8.27 -27.65 -6.32
C GLU A 557 8.96 -26.34 -6.70
N GLY A 558 9.60 -26.34 -7.86
CA GLY A 558 10.37 -25.19 -8.34
C GLY A 558 9.73 -24.46 -9.50
N ILE A 559 8.56 -24.87 -10.02
CA ILE A 559 7.94 -24.24 -11.20
C ILE A 559 6.47 -23.96 -10.92
N GLN A 560 6.09 -22.68 -10.98
CA GLN A 560 4.71 -22.22 -10.89
C GLN A 560 4.31 -21.49 -12.16
N LEU A 561 3.11 -21.78 -12.64
CA LEU A 561 2.46 -21.08 -13.76
C LEU A 561 1.32 -20.23 -13.21
N LYS A 562 1.19 -18.99 -13.72
CA LYS A 562 0.04 -18.12 -13.46
C LYS A 562 -0.48 -17.59 -14.77
N SER A 563 -1.75 -17.82 -15.03
CA SER A 563 -2.46 -17.29 -16.21
C SER A 563 -3.56 -16.37 -15.76
N ARG A 564 -3.69 -15.22 -16.41
CA ARG A 564 -4.74 -14.25 -16.14
C ARG A 564 -5.39 -13.80 -17.42
N ILE A 565 -6.73 -13.73 -17.39
CA ILE A 565 -7.55 -13.06 -18.40
C ILE A 565 -8.32 -11.98 -17.66
N GLU A 566 -8.30 -10.78 -18.19
CA GLU A 566 -9.03 -9.65 -17.62
C GLU A 566 -9.73 -8.87 -18.72
N TYR A 567 -10.97 -8.47 -18.47
CA TYR A 567 -11.79 -7.71 -19.38
C TYR A 567 -12.51 -6.60 -18.61
N VAL A 568 -12.45 -5.38 -19.12
CA VAL A 568 -13.11 -4.21 -18.54
C VAL A 568 -14.05 -3.58 -19.56
N THR A 569 -15.20 -3.11 -19.10
CA THR A 569 -16.10 -2.27 -19.90
C THR A 569 -16.44 -1.00 -19.14
N ILE A 570 -16.50 0.12 -19.87
CA ILE A 570 -16.97 1.41 -19.36
C ILE A 570 -18.14 1.86 -20.22
N ASN A 571 -19.28 2.07 -19.58
CA ASN A 571 -20.48 2.54 -20.23
C ASN A 571 -20.91 3.87 -19.60
N ARG A 572 -21.12 4.86 -20.43
CA ARG A 572 -21.70 6.17 -20.07
C ARG A 572 -22.67 6.64 -21.18
N LYS A 573 -23.59 7.50 -20.82
CA LYS A 573 -24.61 7.98 -21.76
C LYS A 573 -24.00 8.82 -22.90
N SER A 574 -23.02 9.65 -22.59
CA SER A 574 -22.37 10.60 -23.51
C SER A 574 -21.33 9.97 -24.45
N ASN A 575 -21.09 8.66 -24.40
CA ASN A 575 -20.10 8.02 -25.26
C ASN A 575 -20.49 6.59 -25.62
N THR A 576 -19.95 6.07 -26.72
CA THR A 576 -20.01 4.63 -27.03
C THR A 576 -19.32 3.83 -25.93
N PRO A 577 -19.79 2.61 -25.65
CA PRO A 577 -19.13 1.73 -24.70
C PRO A 577 -17.66 1.51 -25.06
N GLU A 578 -16.78 1.69 -24.07
CA GLU A 578 -15.34 1.46 -24.20
C GLU A 578 -14.99 0.13 -23.52
N THR A 579 -14.04 -0.58 -24.12
CA THR A 579 -13.60 -1.89 -23.63
C THR A 579 -12.09 -1.98 -23.46
N GLY A 580 -11.64 -2.88 -22.64
CA GLY A 580 -10.23 -3.23 -22.51
C GLY A 580 -10.07 -4.71 -22.17
N MET A 581 -9.06 -5.35 -22.73
CA MET A 581 -8.76 -6.76 -22.50
C MET A 581 -7.26 -6.96 -22.26
N MET A 582 -6.92 -7.91 -21.40
CA MET A 582 -5.56 -8.38 -21.18
C MET A 582 -5.53 -9.88 -20.95
N ILE A 583 -4.54 -10.54 -21.56
CA ILE A 583 -4.20 -11.93 -21.31
C ILE A 583 -2.72 -11.97 -20.92
N SER A 584 -2.40 -12.59 -19.80
CA SER A 584 -1.01 -12.71 -19.37
C SER A 584 -0.69 -14.13 -18.88
N GLN A 585 0.56 -14.54 -19.10
CA GLN A 585 1.15 -15.76 -18.61
C GLN A 585 2.43 -15.48 -17.88
N ASP A 586 2.51 -15.92 -16.62
CA ASP A 586 3.74 -15.88 -15.82
C ASP A 586 4.29 -17.29 -15.64
N ILE A 587 5.61 -17.38 -15.64
CA ILE A 587 6.36 -18.61 -15.31
C ILE A 587 7.35 -18.22 -14.22
N LEU A 588 7.18 -18.80 -13.03
CA LEU A 588 8.09 -18.61 -11.89
C LEU A 588 8.89 -19.90 -11.71
N ILE A 589 10.23 -19.79 -11.77
CA ILE A 589 11.18 -20.89 -11.65
C ILE A 589 12.05 -20.62 -10.43
N LYS A 590 11.92 -21.46 -9.39
CA LYS A 590 12.61 -21.33 -8.10
C LYS A 590 13.12 -22.70 -7.64
N PRO A 591 14.15 -23.24 -8.27
CA PRO A 591 14.69 -24.56 -7.95
C PRO A 591 15.36 -24.54 -6.57
N LYS A 592 15.04 -25.51 -5.71
CA LYS A 592 15.61 -25.57 -4.34
C LYS A 592 17.11 -25.82 -4.31
N SER A 593 17.65 -26.49 -5.32
CA SER A 593 19.05 -26.88 -5.42
C SER A 593 19.95 -25.83 -6.08
N MET A 594 19.38 -24.80 -6.68
CA MET A 594 20.14 -23.78 -7.43
C MET A 594 20.01 -22.41 -6.77
N PRO A 595 21.05 -21.58 -6.82
CA PRO A 595 21.07 -20.28 -6.16
C PRO A 595 20.37 -19.17 -6.99
N PHE A 596 19.49 -19.50 -7.91
CA PHE A 596 18.78 -18.53 -8.73
C PHE A 596 17.27 -18.74 -8.77
N ASP A 597 16.53 -17.65 -8.84
CA ASP A 597 15.11 -17.60 -9.11
C ASP A 597 14.90 -16.84 -10.42
N ILE A 598 13.97 -17.28 -11.26
CA ILE A 598 13.64 -16.62 -12.52
C ILE A 598 12.14 -16.37 -12.55
N ALA A 599 11.71 -15.17 -12.94
CA ALA A 599 10.34 -14.83 -13.24
C ALA A 599 10.23 -14.31 -14.67
N LEU A 600 9.33 -14.89 -15.44
CA LEU A 600 9.05 -14.53 -16.81
C LEU A 600 7.59 -14.13 -16.91
N ARG A 601 7.28 -13.08 -17.67
CA ARG A 601 5.91 -12.73 -18.08
C ARG A 601 5.87 -12.43 -19.56
N TYR A 602 4.76 -12.84 -20.17
CA TYR A 602 4.31 -12.33 -21.45
C TYR A 602 2.82 -11.98 -21.36
N ALA A 603 2.46 -10.80 -21.83
CA ALA A 603 1.07 -10.33 -21.81
C ALA A 603 0.73 -9.63 -23.11
N PHE A 604 -0.51 -9.82 -23.58
CA PHE A 604 -1.16 -9.04 -24.62
C PHE A 604 -2.24 -8.17 -24.01
N PHE A 605 -2.40 -6.96 -24.49
CA PHE A 605 -3.47 -6.07 -24.08
C PHE A 605 -3.99 -5.24 -25.26
N ASP A 606 -5.28 -4.95 -25.20
CA ASP A 606 -6.00 -4.12 -26.14
C ASP A 606 -7.06 -3.32 -25.39
N THR A 607 -6.97 -1.99 -25.44
CA THR A 607 -7.88 -1.09 -24.74
C THR A 607 -8.25 0.08 -25.63
N ASP A 608 -9.54 0.43 -25.66
CA ASP A 608 -10.06 1.52 -26.48
C ASP A 608 -9.55 2.89 -26.04
N SER A 609 -9.35 3.07 -24.71
CA SER A 609 -8.90 4.34 -24.13
C SER A 609 -8.04 4.13 -22.87
N TYR A 610 -7.50 5.23 -22.33
CA TYR A 610 -6.82 5.21 -21.02
C TYR A 610 -7.79 4.95 -19.86
N ASP A 611 -9.09 5.24 -20.01
CA ASP A 611 -10.10 4.93 -18.98
C ASP A 611 -10.28 3.41 -18.80
N THR A 612 -10.11 2.63 -19.87
CA THR A 612 -10.21 1.15 -19.86
C THR A 612 -8.89 0.43 -19.57
N ARG A 613 -7.87 1.16 -19.05
CA ARG A 613 -6.59 0.56 -18.66
C ARG A 613 -6.75 -0.51 -17.58
N LEU A 614 -5.85 -1.47 -17.61
CA LEU A 614 -5.80 -2.59 -16.67
C LEU A 614 -4.53 -2.54 -15.85
N TYR A 615 -4.62 -2.89 -14.57
CA TYR A 615 -3.48 -2.93 -13.67
C TYR A 615 -3.15 -4.36 -13.26
N THR A 616 -1.88 -4.73 -13.30
CA THR A 616 -1.43 -6.04 -12.82
C THR A 616 -0.07 -5.95 -12.15
N PHE A 617 0.04 -6.64 -11.02
CA PHE A 617 1.32 -6.77 -10.32
C PHE A 617 2.35 -7.50 -11.19
N GLU A 618 3.57 -6.97 -11.26
CA GLU A 618 4.74 -7.60 -11.88
C GLU A 618 5.80 -7.95 -10.85
N THR A 619 6.39 -9.14 -10.96
CA THR A 619 7.51 -9.54 -10.10
C THR A 619 8.72 -8.66 -10.38
N ASN A 620 9.31 -8.10 -9.32
CA ASN A 620 10.46 -7.20 -9.39
C ASN A 620 11.49 -7.52 -8.28
N ALA A 621 12.56 -6.75 -8.18
CA ALA A 621 13.53 -6.84 -7.10
C ALA A 621 12.87 -6.60 -5.73
N LEU A 622 13.49 -7.08 -4.67
CA LEU A 622 12.98 -6.94 -3.30
C LEU A 622 12.78 -5.45 -2.94
N TYR A 623 11.61 -5.10 -2.42
CA TYR A 623 11.17 -3.72 -2.12
C TYR A 623 10.97 -2.81 -3.35
N VAL A 624 10.84 -3.39 -4.53
CA VAL A 624 10.41 -2.68 -5.73
C VAL A 624 9.02 -3.16 -6.10
N PHE A 625 8.04 -2.28 -5.97
CA PHE A 625 6.66 -2.56 -6.37
C PHE A 625 6.45 -2.12 -7.80
N SER A 626 5.79 -2.95 -8.57
CA SER A 626 5.50 -2.68 -9.96
C SER A 626 4.08 -3.16 -10.27
N VAL A 627 3.19 -2.20 -10.47
CA VAL A 627 1.79 -2.42 -10.88
C VAL A 627 1.51 -1.51 -12.08
N PRO A 628 2.19 -1.73 -13.21
CA PRO A 628 2.03 -0.85 -14.36
C PRO A 628 0.62 -0.89 -14.93
N ALA A 629 0.21 0.23 -15.53
CA ALA A 629 -1.00 0.33 -16.33
C ALA A 629 -0.75 -0.26 -17.73
N TYR A 630 -1.67 -1.12 -18.16
CA TYR A 630 -1.75 -1.68 -19.50
C TYR A 630 -2.84 -0.94 -20.26
N TYR A 631 -2.49 -0.16 -21.27
CA TYR A 631 -3.41 0.67 -22.03
C TYR A 631 -2.96 0.79 -23.49
N TYR A 632 -3.86 1.18 -24.40
CA TYR A 632 -3.73 1.07 -25.83
C TYR A 632 -3.67 -0.39 -26.31
N GLN A 633 -2.98 -0.67 -27.41
CA GLN A 633 -2.85 -2.00 -27.98
C GLN A 633 -1.38 -2.40 -28.05
N GLY A 634 -1.04 -3.57 -27.51
CA GLY A 634 0.34 -3.99 -27.51
C GLY A 634 0.63 -5.26 -26.73
N SER A 635 1.92 -5.46 -26.46
CA SER A 635 2.42 -6.55 -25.65
C SER A 635 3.40 -6.07 -24.59
N ARG A 636 3.47 -6.82 -23.50
CA ARG A 636 4.44 -6.65 -22.43
C ARG A 636 5.18 -7.94 -22.17
N ALA A 637 6.50 -7.88 -22.16
CA ALA A 637 7.33 -8.99 -21.73
C ALA A 637 8.33 -8.53 -20.66
N TYR A 638 8.62 -9.39 -19.67
CA TYR A 638 9.77 -9.18 -18.80
C TYR A 638 10.44 -10.50 -18.41
N VAL A 639 11.71 -10.40 -18.09
CA VAL A 639 12.50 -11.40 -17.40
C VAL A 639 13.13 -10.77 -16.15
N MET A 640 13.00 -11.46 -15.02
CA MET A 640 13.67 -11.11 -13.78
C MET A 640 14.45 -12.33 -13.29
N VAL A 641 15.71 -12.12 -12.97
CA VAL A 641 16.62 -13.14 -12.41
C VAL A 641 17.12 -12.65 -11.07
N ARG A 642 16.97 -13.48 -10.04
CA ARG A 642 17.67 -13.32 -8.76
C ARG A 642 18.76 -14.36 -8.68
N TYR A 643 19.96 -13.96 -8.28
CA TYR A 643 21.09 -14.83 -8.03
C TYR A 643 21.62 -14.61 -6.62
N SER A 644 21.60 -15.66 -5.78
CA SER A 644 22.10 -15.63 -4.41
C SER A 644 23.47 -16.29 -4.34
N PHE A 645 24.50 -15.55 -3.94
CA PHE A 645 25.88 -16.05 -3.86
C PHE A 645 26.50 -15.78 -2.48
N LEU A 646 27.40 -16.65 -2.09
CA LEU A 646 28.11 -16.58 -0.79
C LEU A 646 27.17 -16.49 0.44
N ARG A 647 25.89 -16.87 0.32
CA ARG A 647 24.83 -16.76 1.36
C ARG A 647 24.60 -15.35 1.94
N LYS A 648 25.38 -14.37 1.51
CA LYS A 648 25.36 -12.98 2.00
C LYS A 648 24.96 -11.96 0.95
N PHE A 649 24.95 -12.36 -0.31
CA PHE A 649 24.72 -11.47 -1.44
C PHE A 649 23.58 -11.99 -2.29
N ASP A 650 22.66 -11.09 -2.62
CA ASP A 650 21.60 -11.32 -3.58
C ASP A 650 21.68 -10.25 -4.68
N LEU A 651 21.73 -10.68 -5.92
CA LEU A 651 21.70 -9.83 -7.10
C LEU A 651 20.38 -10.06 -7.85
N TRP A 652 19.62 -9.01 -8.12
CA TRP A 652 18.46 -9.01 -8.99
C TRP A 652 18.80 -8.26 -10.27
N VAL A 653 18.43 -8.83 -11.40
CA VAL A 653 18.46 -8.17 -12.70
C VAL A 653 17.10 -8.38 -13.35
N ARG A 654 16.45 -7.29 -13.73
CA ARG A 654 15.17 -7.31 -14.44
C ARG A 654 15.29 -6.48 -15.71
N TYR A 655 14.75 -7.02 -16.79
CA TYR A 655 14.53 -6.33 -18.05
C TYR A 655 13.10 -6.50 -18.47
N GLY A 656 12.40 -5.41 -18.76
CA GLY A 656 11.03 -5.40 -19.23
C GLY A 656 10.87 -4.55 -20.49
N SER A 657 9.88 -4.87 -21.33
CA SER A 657 9.59 -4.12 -22.54
C SER A 657 8.09 -4.09 -22.84
N PHE A 658 7.51 -2.88 -22.97
CA PHE A 658 6.24 -2.65 -23.64
C PHE A 658 6.51 -2.41 -25.12
N ILE A 659 5.68 -3.00 -25.98
CA ILE A 659 5.67 -2.76 -27.43
C ILE A 659 4.24 -2.47 -27.81
N TYR A 660 3.98 -1.27 -28.33
CA TYR A 660 2.66 -0.82 -28.74
C TYR A 660 2.49 -0.98 -30.26
N SER A 661 1.34 -1.50 -30.70
CA SER A 661 1.08 -1.75 -32.13
C SER A 661 0.40 -0.56 -32.81
N ASN A 662 -0.27 0.31 -32.05
CA ASN A 662 -1.10 1.40 -32.56
C ASN A 662 -0.59 2.80 -32.19
N ARG A 663 0.70 2.93 -31.79
CA ARG A 663 1.32 4.19 -31.38
C ARG A 663 2.70 4.36 -32.00
N ASN A 664 3.01 5.60 -32.38
CA ASN A 664 4.33 6.01 -32.87
C ASN A 664 5.04 6.94 -31.89
N SER A 665 4.37 7.34 -30.81
CA SER A 665 4.89 8.12 -29.70
C SER A 665 4.18 7.69 -28.41
N LEU A 666 4.89 7.64 -27.30
CA LEU A 666 4.40 7.23 -25.99
C LEU A 666 4.55 8.38 -25.01
N SER A 667 3.56 8.52 -24.09
CA SER A 667 3.48 9.64 -23.15
C SER A 667 3.36 11.01 -23.84
N SER A 668 3.59 12.09 -23.14
CA SER A 668 3.53 13.46 -23.67
C SER A 668 4.46 14.39 -22.92
N GLY A 669 4.76 15.56 -23.47
CA GLY A 669 5.59 16.58 -22.86
C GLY A 669 7.01 16.10 -22.63
N SER A 670 7.55 16.33 -21.43
CA SER A 670 8.91 15.91 -21.04
C SER A 670 9.10 14.39 -21.00
N GLU A 671 8.03 13.64 -20.77
CA GLU A 671 8.05 12.17 -20.70
C GLU A 671 7.84 11.49 -22.07
N GLU A 672 7.69 12.24 -23.14
CA GLU A 672 7.44 11.70 -24.48
C GLU A 672 8.64 10.90 -24.99
N ILE A 673 8.36 9.68 -25.47
CA ILE A 673 9.29 8.78 -26.13
C ILE A 673 8.89 8.67 -27.59
N SER A 674 9.78 9.03 -28.51
CA SER A 674 9.58 8.78 -29.93
C SER A 674 9.68 7.28 -30.21
N GLY A 675 8.64 6.73 -30.84
CA GLY A 675 8.54 5.30 -31.13
C GLY A 675 7.45 4.60 -30.34
N ASN A 676 7.36 3.29 -30.54
CA ASN A 676 6.30 2.44 -30.00
C ASN A 676 6.77 1.49 -28.89
N ARG A 677 7.99 1.71 -28.36
CA ARG A 677 8.62 0.82 -27.38
C ARG A 677 9.02 1.60 -26.13
N LYS A 678 8.78 1.00 -24.97
CA LYS A 678 9.26 1.49 -23.65
C LYS A 678 9.87 0.32 -22.91
N GLN A 679 11.13 0.43 -22.57
CA GLN A 679 11.88 -0.57 -21.82
C GLN A 679 12.13 -0.11 -20.39
N ASP A 680 12.31 -1.05 -19.48
CA ASP A 680 12.73 -0.79 -18.11
C ASP A 680 13.80 -1.79 -17.69
N ILE A 681 14.84 -1.30 -17.05
CA ILE A 681 15.94 -2.08 -16.50
C ILE A 681 16.03 -1.81 -15.01
N THR A 682 16.12 -2.86 -14.20
CA THR A 682 16.38 -2.78 -12.76
C THR A 682 17.52 -3.71 -12.42
N VAL A 683 18.54 -3.19 -11.74
CA VAL A 683 19.62 -3.97 -11.14
C VAL A 683 19.69 -3.65 -9.66
N GLN A 684 19.65 -4.66 -8.80
CA GLN A 684 19.72 -4.46 -7.35
C GLN A 684 20.68 -5.45 -6.71
N LEU A 685 21.58 -4.96 -5.87
CA LEU A 685 22.45 -5.75 -5.02
C LEU A 685 22.02 -5.58 -3.55
N ARG A 686 21.87 -6.70 -2.85
CA ARG A 686 21.73 -6.75 -1.39
C ARG A 686 22.93 -7.47 -0.80
N MET A 687 23.48 -6.87 0.23
CA MET A 687 24.50 -7.48 1.07
C MET A 687 23.97 -7.61 2.50
N SER A 688 24.24 -8.73 3.16
CA SER A 688 23.69 -9.03 4.49
C SER A 688 24.78 -9.65 5.37
N PHE A 689 25.10 -9.02 6.50
CA PHE A 689 26.18 -9.38 7.41
C PHE A 689 25.68 -9.63 8.83
#